data_031f6bf20df404595ebb458d84566fe6
#
_entry.id   031f6bf20df404595ebb458d84566fe6
#
_cell.length_a   1.000
_cell.length_b   1.000
_cell.length_c   1.000
_cell.angle_alpha   90.00
_cell.angle_beta   90.00
_cell.angle_gamma   90.00
#
_symmetry.space_group_name_H-M   'P 1'
#
loop_
_entity.id
_entity.type
_entity.pdbx_description
1 polymer ?
#
loop_
_entity_poly.entity_id
_entity_poly.type
_entity_poly.pdbx_seq_one_letter_code
_entity_poly.pdbx_strand_id
1 'polypeptide(L)'
;MNRPSSFVADDRKPLMNARTLSPNVLLFVAIAIVLMAFQWHIDANKVLHEMGDFGANSLLILDAKRLHLLYGNYSRIGVNHPGPAILYVLAFGELVFHDWLRLAPSPFSGQLLAVCLYSAAWIVTVFALVRRMVGAVLPALMFTLVFTAVLGLCEPSVFLGIWFPDLYILPFAVVVLSIARLAWGHTDTLRTLAVSSGFVINGHVSFIPMLGIMLIVMLAANWLITRRNHDTRILTRAFLVRHRRDVLISVGILFLFFVPLIIATIVDFPGPIYGYIKFGRNDKHNSLREALAFVGLYWRPGFAWAWGVAVALLLATGVRAPSQTLLRDLRALGIAFVAASAALLFYAKVGIDHLDFVYVGLFYYSVPALAAGLGLLYLYEAVRWNAKVIAAVIATVAAVVATGNAVKKPAFYDELYDIPGSAQLYDQLRKLPGTGRIVLDIEQNGIAWEYVWGNVVALQLHARRQGEDLFCINEHWHILFTKPARCRPEELNTQRRFFVRPTRTADMVAEEPDFQGQGLLLYRHGRVLTPVSYTNLVDHKDYFRSILGKGWADIETDFVWSTGPVAEINLPADPKRQGDVHLDLGSFMPVKTFSQHVDVFVNGRSAGGWDFNNFEMRRQIKIPLGADPGAPQHIELRIAHPVSPKQYDWSPDERLLGVSLYGIR
;
A
#
# COMPACT_ATOMS: atom_id res chain seq x y z
N MET A 1 26.67 -10.40 82.28
CA MET A 1 27.76 -9.58 81.77
C MET A 1 28.31 -10.22 80.50
N ASN A 2 27.83 -9.78 79.30
CA ASN A 2 28.47 -10.06 78.03
C ASN A 2 28.15 -8.89 77.07
N ARG A 3 29.18 -8.20 76.67
CA ARG A 3 29.09 -7.06 75.70
C ARG A 3 28.98 -7.60 74.30
N PRO A 4 28.19 -6.96 73.42
CA PRO A 4 28.18 -7.27 72.01
C PRO A 4 29.36 -6.56 71.28
N SER A 5 30.02 -7.31 70.41
CA SER A 5 31.06 -6.85 69.48
C SER A 5 30.51 -5.94 68.42
N SER A 6 31.14 -4.79 68.25
CA SER A 6 30.89 -3.82 67.18
C SER A 6 31.24 -4.37 65.80
N PHE A 7 30.26 -4.47 64.90
CA PHE A 7 30.48 -4.65 63.47
C PHE A 7 30.93 -3.28 62.86
N VAL A 8 32.16 -3.28 62.39
CA VAL A 8 32.68 -2.21 61.54
C VAL A 8 32.05 -2.35 60.18
N ALA A 9 31.22 -1.37 59.74
CA ALA A 9 30.69 -1.29 58.39
C ALA A 9 31.83 -0.94 57.43
N ASP A 10 32.12 -1.82 56.49
CA ASP A 10 33.07 -1.60 55.39
C ASP A 10 32.36 -0.70 54.33
N ASP A 11 32.70 0.59 54.38
CA ASP A 11 32.22 1.65 53.47
C ASP A 11 32.92 1.52 52.11
N ARG A 12 32.74 0.39 51.42
CA ARG A 12 33.05 0.29 50.00
C ARG A 12 31.91 0.90 49.19
N LYS A 13 32.09 2.12 48.76
CA LYS A 13 31.23 2.74 47.71
C LYS A 13 31.11 1.77 46.55
N PRO A 14 29.88 1.44 46.09
CA PRO A 14 29.76 0.59 44.92
C PRO A 14 30.37 1.34 43.74
N LEU A 15 31.37 0.72 43.10
CA LEU A 15 31.87 1.14 41.79
C LEU A 15 30.69 1.40 40.88
N MET A 16 30.65 2.59 40.27
CA MET A 16 29.65 2.97 39.28
C MET A 16 29.52 1.82 38.26
N ASN A 17 28.42 1.06 38.39
CA ASN A 17 28.06 0.07 37.38
C ASN A 17 27.93 0.82 36.03
N ALA A 18 28.81 0.53 35.11
CA ALA A 18 28.66 0.94 33.73
C ALA A 18 27.23 0.60 33.33
N ARG A 19 26.39 1.60 33.03
CA ARG A 19 24.99 1.41 32.64
C ARG A 19 24.98 0.56 31.36
N THR A 20 24.81 -0.75 31.51
CA THR A 20 24.60 -1.63 30.37
C THR A 20 23.33 -1.14 29.65
N LEU A 21 23.45 -0.84 28.36
CA LEU A 21 22.33 -0.44 27.55
C LEU A 21 21.22 -1.49 27.62
N SER A 22 19.98 -1.04 27.73
CA SER A 22 18.82 -1.93 27.76
C SER A 22 18.81 -2.85 26.52
N PRO A 23 18.49 -4.14 26.65
CA PRO A 23 18.39 -5.05 25.49
C PRO A 23 17.48 -4.52 24.37
N ASN A 24 16.47 -3.75 24.72
CA ASN A 24 15.59 -3.12 23.72
C ASN A 24 16.34 -2.06 22.89
N VAL A 25 17.20 -1.25 23.52
CA VAL A 25 17.97 -0.21 22.83
C VAL A 25 19.02 -0.86 21.91
N LEU A 26 19.71 -1.89 22.40
CA LEU A 26 20.69 -2.63 21.59
C LEU A 26 20.03 -3.28 20.37
N LEU A 27 18.87 -3.90 20.58
CA LEU A 27 18.12 -4.54 19.50
C LEU A 27 17.60 -3.50 18.49
N PHE A 28 17.09 -2.34 18.96
CA PHE A 28 16.67 -1.24 18.09
C PHE A 28 17.80 -0.76 17.20
N VAL A 29 18.95 -0.47 17.77
CA VAL A 29 20.12 0.00 17.02
C VAL A 29 20.57 -1.06 16.02
N ALA A 30 20.63 -2.32 16.40
CA ALA A 30 21.03 -3.41 15.50
C ALA A 30 20.07 -3.55 14.32
N ILE A 31 18.75 -3.59 14.56
CA ILE A 31 17.75 -3.69 13.50
C ILE A 31 17.77 -2.44 12.60
N ALA A 32 17.82 -1.24 13.19
CA ALA A 32 17.87 0.00 12.44
C ALA A 32 19.08 0.04 11.50
N ILE A 33 20.27 -0.31 11.99
CA ILE A 33 21.49 -0.36 11.15
C ILE A 33 21.31 -1.35 9.99
N VAL A 34 20.80 -2.55 10.26
CA VAL A 34 20.60 -3.57 9.23
C VAL A 34 19.61 -3.09 8.17
N LEU A 35 18.44 -2.59 8.56
CA LEU A 35 17.42 -2.12 7.63
C LEU A 35 17.92 -0.91 6.83
N MET A 36 18.60 0.04 7.47
CA MET A 36 19.16 1.20 6.78
C MET A 36 20.27 0.81 5.80
N ALA A 37 21.11 -0.18 6.14
CA ALA A 37 22.14 -0.67 5.24
C ALA A 37 21.52 -1.32 3.98
N PHE A 38 20.46 -2.12 4.15
CA PHE A 38 19.74 -2.69 3.01
C PHE A 38 19.05 -1.60 2.17
N GLN A 39 18.33 -0.70 2.81
CA GLN A 39 17.64 0.40 2.10
C GLN A 39 18.64 1.29 1.35
N TRP A 40 19.80 1.55 1.97
CA TRP A 40 20.88 2.27 1.32
C TRP A 40 21.39 1.56 0.07
N HIS A 41 21.57 0.23 0.15
CA HIS A 41 22.02 -0.57 -0.98
C HIS A 41 20.99 -0.61 -2.13
N ILE A 42 19.71 -0.65 -1.80
CA ILE A 42 18.63 -0.78 -2.80
C ILE A 42 18.38 0.57 -3.49
N ASP A 43 18.04 1.61 -2.74
CA ASP A 43 17.52 2.87 -3.30
C ASP A 43 17.95 4.14 -2.58
N ALA A 44 18.18 4.12 -1.25
CA ALA A 44 18.38 5.36 -0.49
C ALA A 44 19.68 6.11 -0.83
N ASN A 45 20.59 5.49 -1.58
CA ASN A 45 21.82 6.08 -2.11
C ASN A 45 21.63 6.79 -3.47
N LYS A 46 20.41 6.77 -4.02
CA LYS A 46 20.10 7.34 -5.35
C LYS A 46 19.31 8.64 -5.21
N VAL A 47 19.40 9.49 -6.24
CA VAL A 47 18.47 10.61 -6.40
C VAL A 47 17.18 10.05 -6.98
N LEU A 48 16.12 10.08 -6.19
CA LEU A 48 14.82 9.53 -6.53
C LEU A 48 13.82 10.66 -6.80
N HIS A 49 12.97 10.45 -7.79
CA HIS A 49 11.89 11.36 -8.18
C HIS A 49 10.57 10.60 -8.05
N GLU A 50 9.83 10.88 -7.01
CA GLU A 50 8.58 10.20 -6.72
C GLU A 50 7.40 10.77 -7.49
N MET A 51 6.49 9.89 -7.89
CA MET A 51 5.25 10.19 -8.58
C MET A 51 4.07 9.41 -7.97
N GLY A 52 2.88 9.54 -8.52
CA GLY A 52 1.70 8.82 -8.05
C GLY A 52 1.43 9.01 -6.55
N ASP A 53 1.16 7.94 -5.86
CA ASP A 53 0.89 7.92 -4.40
C ASP A 53 2.05 8.52 -3.59
N PHE A 54 3.28 8.22 -3.97
CA PHE A 54 4.46 8.72 -3.26
C PHE A 54 4.64 10.22 -3.47
N GLY A 55 4.40 10.71 -4.69
CA GLY A 55 4.41 12.14 -4.99
C GLY A 55 3.33 12.90 -4.24
N ALA A 56 2.10 12.36 -4.20
CA ALA A 56 0.99 12.95 -3.46
C ALA A 56 1.27 13.01 -1.95
N ASN A 57 1.84 11.95 -1.38
CA ASN A 57 2.27 11.97 0.02
C ASN A 57 3.40 12.97 0.27
N SER A 58 4.35 13.10 -0.67
CA SER A 58 5.44 14.07 -0.56
C SER A 58 4.95 15.53 -0.63
N LEU A 59 3.90 15.83 -1.38
CA LEU A 59 3.24 17.15 -1.31
C LEU A 59 2.70 17.45 0.09
N LEU A 60 2.07 16.47 0.75
CA LEU A 60 1.62 16.59 2.13
C LEU A 60 2.79 16.70 3.12
N ILE A 61 3.89 16.01 2.86
CA ILE A 61 5.11 16.07 3.68
C ILE A 61 5.73 17.46 3.68
N LEU A 62 5.64 18.21 2.59
CA LEU A 62 6.08 19.61 2.57
C LEU A 62 5.33 20.48 3.60
N ASP A 63 4.03 20.23 3.78
CA ASP A 63 3.22 20.90 4.80
C ASP A 63 3.52 20.35 6.21
N ALA A 64 3.78 19.04 6.32
CA ALA A 64 4.19 18.40 7.58
C ALA A 64 5.52 18.97 8.09
N LYS A 65 6.51 19.23 7.23
CA LYS A 65 7.79 19.87 7.60
C LYS A 65 7.60 21.27 8.22
N ARG A 66 6.49 21.93 7.90
CA ARG A 66 6.11 23.25 8.44
C ARG A 66 5.17 23.15 9.64
N LEU A 67 4.82 21.93 10.09
CA LEU A 67 3.83 21.65 11.14
C LEU A 67 2.41 22.15 10.81
N HIS A 68 2.07 22.27 9.54
CA HIS A 68 0.76 22.74 9.07
C HIS A 68 -0.19 21.62 8.65
N LEU A 69 0.29 20.36 8.57
CA LEU A 69 -0.51 19.26 8.11
C LEU A 69 -1.49 18.75 9.18
N LEU A 70 -2.78 18.73 8.86
CA LEU A 70 -3.87 18.32 9.76
C LEU A 70 -4.52 16.98 9.41
N TYR A 71 -4.30 16.43 8.20
CA TYR A 71 -4.93 15.21 7.72
C TYR A 71 -3.90 14.21 7.20
N GLY A 72 -4.32 12.96 7.09
CA GLY A 72 -3.50 11.86 6.56
C GLY A 72 -3.42 11.87 5.04
N ASN A 73 -2.87 10.79 4.50
CA ASN A 73 -2.81 10.56 3.07
C ASN A 73 -4.21 10.59 2.43
N TYR A 74 -4.24 10.81 1.13
CA TYR A 74 -5.50 10.81 0.39
C TYR A 74 -6.10 9.39 0.29
N SER A 75 -7.40 9.34 0.07
CA SER A 75 -8.14 8.12 -0.23
C SER A 75 -8.83 8.26 -1.58
N ARG A 76 -8.90 7.17 -2.34
CA ARG A 76 -9.63 7.10 -3.62
C ARG A 76 -11.12 7.47 -3.54
N ILE A 77 -11.68 7.49 -2.34
CA ILE A 77 -13.07 7.94 -2.11
C ILE A 77 -13.22 9.47 -1.98
N GLY A 78 -12.18 10.23 -2.30
CA GLY A 78 -12.22 11.68 -2.32
C GLY A 78 -12.13 12.37 -0.95
N VAL A 79 -11.64 11.68 0.08
CA VAL A 79 -11.38 12.24 1.42
C VAL A 79 -9.97 11.87 1.90
N ASN A 80 -9.38 12.70 2.75
CA ASN A 80 -8.12 12.34 3.41
C ASN A 80 -8.40 11.45 4.62
N HIS A 81 -7.45 10.57 4.95
CA HIS A 81 -7.49 9.77 6.17
C HIS A 81 -7.35 10.62 7.45
N PRO A 82 -7.71 10.08 8.63
CA PRO A 82 -7.95 10.90 9.82
C PRO A 82 -6.78 11.73 10.34
N GLY A 83 -5.53 11.31 10.10
CA GLY A 83 -4.45 12.08 10.69
C GLY A 83 -3.07 11.86 10.09
N PRO A 84 -2.14 12.80 10.35
CA PRO A 84 -0.84 12.89 9.66
C PRO A 84 0.31 12.13 10.34
N ALA A 85 0.07 11.27 11.33
CA ALA A 85 1.13 10.71 12.17
C ALA A 85 2.26 10.05 11.36
N ILE A 86 1.92 9.22 10.35
CA ILE A 86 2.91 8.56 9.49
C ILE A 86 3.62 9.59 8.61
N LEU A 87 2.89 10.57 8.05
CA LEU A 87 3.48 11.64 7.23
C LEU A 87 4.47 12.48 8.02
N TYR A 88 4.24 12.72 9.32
CA TYR A 88 5.22 13.37 10.19
C TYR A 88 6.47 12.52 10.43
N VAL A 89 6.35 11.19 10.49
CA VAL A 89 7.53 10.30 10.56
C VAL A 89 8.35 10.41 9.27
N LEU A 90 7.69 10.43 8.11
CA LEU A 90 8.37 10.59 6.82
C LEU A 90 8.99 11.99 6.67
N ALA A 91 8.28 13.04 7.11
CA ALA A 91 8.79 14.41 7.16
C ALA A 91 10.04 14.52 8.05
N PHE A 92 10.05 13.85 9.19
CA PHE A 92 11.23 13.77 10.06
C PHE A 92 12.43 13.16 9.32
N GLY A 93 12.22 12.09 8.55
CA GLY A 93 13.28 11.48 7.76
C GLY A 93 13.85 12.42 6.70
N GLU A 94 12.99 13.12 5.98
CA GLU A 94 13.41 14.12 4.98
C GLU A 94 14.21 15.25 5.64
N LEU A 95 13.69 15.82 6.75
CA LEU A 95 14.37 16.88 7.51
C LEU A 95 15.74 16.43 8.04
N VAL A 96 15.82 15.26 8.68
CA VAL A 96 17.04 14.81 9.34
C VAL A 96 18.05 14.30 8.33
N PHE A 97 17.67 13.35 7.46
CA PHE A 97 18.63 12.66 6.61
C PHE A 97 18.99 13.45 5.36
N HIS A 98 18.06 14.22 4.80
CA HIS A 98 18.32 15.00 3.60
C HIS A 98 18.70 16.46 3.96
N ASP A 99 17.83 17.21 4.63
CA ASP A 99 18.01 18.65 4.80
C ASP A 99 19.15 19.00 5.78
N TRP A 100 19.22 18.33 6.95
CA TRP A 100 20.18 18.68 8.00
C TRP A 100 21.50 17.93 7.87
N LEU A 101 21.46 16.60 7.82
CA LEU A 101 22.66 15.76 7.80
C LEU A 101 23.24 15.59 6.40
N ARG A 102 22.45 15.85 5.34
CA ARG A 102 22.82 15.68 3.93
C ARG A 102 23.38 14.28 3.61
N LEU A 103 22.89 13.28 4.33
CA LEU A 103 23.23 11.88 4.09
C LEU A 103 22.46 11.31 2.90
N ALA A 104 21.17 11.58 2.83
CA ALA A 104 20.32 11.12 1.73
C ALA A 104 20.44 12.08 0.52
N PRO A 105 20.66 11.56 -0.70
CA PRO A 105 20.88 12.38 -1.91
C PRO A 105 19.62 13.08 -2.41
N SER A 106 18.43 12.58 -2.04
CA SER A 106 17.15 13.22 -2.34
C SER A 106 16.22 13.24 -1.13
N PRO A 107 15.20 14.13 -1.10
CA PRO A 107 14.21 14.17 -0.03
C PRO A 107 13.53 12.82 0.19
N PHE A 108 13.13 12.15 -0.89
CA PHE A 108 12.47 10.84 -0.83
C PHE A 108 13.38 9.75 -0.26
N SER A 109 14.68 9.76 -0.58
CA SER A 109 15.66 8.86 0.04
C SER A 109 15.73 9.04 1.57
N GLY A 110 15.57 10.27 2.05
CA GLY A 110 15.45 10.56 3.50
C GLY A 110 14.19 9.94 4.13
N GLN A 111 13.07 9.96 3.41
CA GLN A 111 11.83 9.31 3.85
C GLN A 111 12.00 7.79 3.96
N LEU A 112 12.69 7.15 3.00
CA LEU A 112 12.99 5.71 3.03
C LEU A 112 13.81 5.31 4.26
N LEU A 113 14.79 6.14 4.66
CA LEU A 113 15.56 5.89 5.89
C LEU A 113 14.70 6.03 7.16
N ALA A 114 13.70 6.93 7.16
CA ALA A 114 12.75 7.03 8.27
C ALA A 114 11.89 5.77 8.42
N VAL A 115 11.49 5.13 7.31
CA VAL A 115 10.76 3.87 7.34
C VAL A 115 11.57 2.78 8.05
N CYS A 116 12.90 2.73 7.84
CA CYS A 116 13.76 1.78 8.54
C CYS A 116 13.72 1.97 10.06
N LEU A 117 13.79 3.21 10.54
CA LEU A 117 13.67 3.52 11.97
C LEU A 117 12.28 3.20 12.52
N TYR A 118 11.23 3.52 11.75
CA TYR A 118 9.85 3.22 12.09
C TYR A 118 9.62 1.70 12.23
N SER A 119 10.07 0.91 11.27
CA SER A 119 9.98 -0.55 11.29
C SER A 119 10.77 -1.15 12.46
N ALA A 120 12.01 -0.69 12.69
CA ALA A 120 12.83 -1.11 13.82
C ALA A 120 12.15 -0.84 15.18
N ALA A 121 11.53 0.33 15.34
CA ALA A 121 10.82 0.71 16.55
C ALA A 121 9.64 -0.25 16.85
N TRP A 122 8.84 -0.59 15.83
CA TRP A 122 7.71 -1.49 15.99
C TRP A 122 8.16 -2.93 16.24
N ILE A 123 9.18 -3.43 15.54
CA ILE A 123 9.74 -4.78 15.79
C ILE A 123 10.25 -4.90 17.23
N VAL A 124 10.96 -3.88 17.73
CA VAL A 124 11.43 -3.87 19.12
C VAL A 124 10.27 -3.77 20.11
N THR A 125 9.19 -3.10 19.74
CA THR A 125 7.97 -3.03 20.56
C THR A 125 7.32 -4.42 20.66
N VAL A 126 7.24 -5.17 19.56
CA VAL A 126 6.79 -6.59 19.57
C VAL A 126 7.69 -7.41 20.49
N PHE A 127 9.01 -7.33 20.32
CA PHE A 127 9.97 -8.02 21.20
C PHE A 127 9.76 -7.67 22.67
N ALA A 128 9.60 -6.39 23.00
CA ALA A 128 9.42 -5.93 24.38
C ALA A 128 8.12 -6.45 25.01
N LEU A 129 7.02 -6.49 24.23
CA LEU A 129 5.74 -7.05 24.69
C LEU A 129 5.85 -8.56 24.93
N VAL A 130 6.42 -9.29 23.99
CA VAL A 130 6.62 -10.75 24.13
C VAL A 130 7.57 -11.06 25.29
N ARG A 131 8.67 -10.31 25.44
CA ARG A 131 9.58 -10.47 26.58
C ARG A 131 8.88 -10.30 27.94
N ARG A 132 7.93 -9.36 28.03
CA ARG A 132 7.11 -9.20 29.25
C ARG A 132 6.15 -10.38 29.48
N MET A 133 5.70 -11.04 28.41
CA MET A 133 4.86 -12.23 28.50
C MET A 133 5.64 -13.45 28.98
N VAL A 134 6.79 -13.71 28.35
CA VAL A 134 7.58 -14.93 28.62
C VAL A 134 8.64 -14.78 29.72
N GLY A 135 8.91 -13.56 30.18
CA GLY A 135 9.87 -13.28 31.26
C GLY A 135 11.36 -13.47 30.91
N ALA A 136 11.69 -13.79 29.65
CA ALA A 136 13.05 -14.11 29.21
C ALA A 136 13.39 -13.51 27.85
N VAL A 137 14.68 -13.16 27.65
CA VAL A 137 15.17 -12.51 26.43
C VAL A 137 15.21 -13.47 25.26
N LEU A 138 15.80 -14.66 25.44
CA LEU A 138 16.03 -15.62 24.36
C LEU A 138 14.72 -16.09 23.69
N PRO A 139 13.70 -16.61 24.40
CA PRO A 139 12.45 -17.01 23.74
C PRO A 139 11.71 -15.83 23.10
N ALA A 140 11.79 -14.63 23.68
CA ALA A 140 11.22 -13.43 23.06
C ALA A 140 11.94 -13.06 21.75
N LEU A 141 13.27 -13.19 21.71
CA LEU A 141 14.04 -12.96 20.49
C LEU A 141 13.69 -14.00 19.41
N MET A 142 13.60 -15.29 19.79
CA MET A 142 13.22 -16.35 18.86
C MET A 142 11.81 -16.14 18.28
N PHE A 143 10.85 -15.76 19.12
CA PHE A 143 9.52 -15.37 18.66
C PHE A 143 9.60 -14.23 17.63
N THR A 144 10.34 -13.16 17.96
CA THR A 144 10.45 -11.98 17.10
C THR A 144 11.11 -12.34 15.77
N LEU A 145 12.13 -13.18 15.76
CA LEU A 145 12.79 -13.66 14.55
C LEU A 145 11.82 -14.46 13.64
N VAL A 146 11.04 -15.38 14.21
CA VAL A 146 10.04 -16.14 13.41
C VAL A 146 8.90 -15.25 12.96
N PHE A 147 8.42 -14.35 13.82
CA PHE A 147 7.42 -13.35 13.45
C PHE A 147 7.87 -12.52 12.24
N THR A 148 9.07 -11.93 12.31
CA THR A 148 9.60 -11.11 11.20
C THR A 148 9.88 -11.95 9.96
N ALA A 149 10.36 -13.19 10.10
CA ALA A 149 10.61 -14.11 9.00
C ALA A 149 9.31 -14.42 8.23
N VAL A 150 8.28 -14.87 8.95
CA VAL A 150 6.99 -15.22 8.33
C VAL A 150 6.33 -13.98 7.73
N LEU A 151 6.43 -12.84 8.41
CA LEU A 151 5.88 -11.58 7.92
C LEU A 151 6.55 -11.15 6.60
N GLY A 152 7.88 -11.22 6.50
CA GLY A 152 8.62 -10.92 5.28
C GLY A 152 8.39 -11.92 4.14
N LEU A 153 7.98 -13.17 4.45
CA LEU A 153 7.54 -14.13 3.44
C LEU A 153 6.11 -13.83 2.93
N CYS A 154 5.24 -13.31 3.80
CA CYS A 154 3.88 -12.92 3.43
C CYS A 154 3.87 -11.62 2.64
N GLU A 155 4.66 -10.62 3.08
CA GLU A 155 4.76 -9.30 2.47
C GLU A 155 6.23 -8.83 2.47
N PRO A 156 6.95 -9.00 1.37
CA PRO A 156 8.38 -8.66 1.29
C PRO A 156 8.68 -7.18 1.56
N SER A 157 7.75 -6.28 1.23
CA SER A 157 7.92 -4.83 1.41
C SER A 157 7.74 -4.33 2.84
N VAL A 158 7.24 -5.16 3.75
CA VAL A 158 6.82 -4.78 5.12
C VAL A 158 7.86 -4.01 5.95
N PHE A 159 9.16 -4.22 5.71
CA PHE A 159 10.22 -3.59 6.52
C PHE A 159 10.81 -2.34 5.88
N LEU A 160 10.83 -2.27 4.55
CA LEU A 160 11.48 -1.23 3.77
C LEU A 160 10.49 -0.44 2.91
N GLY A 161 9.27 -0.95 2.71
CA GLY A 161 8.24 -0.33 1.90
C GLY A 161 7.68 0.94 2.53
N ILE A 162 7.55 1.98 1.71
CA ILE A 162 7.02 3.29 2.13
C ILE A 162 5.54 3.44 1.80
N TRP A 163 4.95 2.47 1.10
CA TRP A 163 3.54 2.50 0.78
C TRP A 163 2.67 2.35 2.04
N PHE A 164 1.63 3.15 2.16
CA PHE A 164 0.86 3.21 3.41
C PHE A 164 0.29 1.87 3.89
N PRO A 165 -0.24 0.98 3.03
CA PRO A 165 -0.68 -0.34 3.46
C PRO A 165 0.40 -1.17 4.17
N ASP A 166 1.68 -1.07 3.77
CA ASP A 166 2.80 -1.75 4.43
C ASP A 166 3.06 -1.18 5.83
N LEU A 167 2.93 0.14 5.98
CA LEU A 167 3.21 0.85 7.22
C LEU A 167 2.20 0.57 8.34
N TYR A 168 1.04 -0.05 8.04
CA TYR A 168 0.05 -0.45 9.05
C TYR A 168 0.34 -1.82 9.68
N ILE A 169 1.12 -2.68 9.03
CA ILE A 169 1.28 -4.09 9.39
C ILE A 169 1.90 -4.23 10.79
N LEU A 170 3.04 -3.60 11.01
CA LEU A 170 3.77 -3.69 12.29
C LEU A 170 3.03 -3.03 13.47
N PRO A 171 2.49 -1.81 13.37
CA PRO A 171 1.70 -1.25 14.46
C PRO A 171 0.43 -2.06 14.75
N PHE A 172 -0.19 -2.70 13.73
CA PHE A 172 -1.34 -3.57 13.97
C PHE A 172 -0.95 -4.84 14.73
N ALA A 173 0.24 -5.43 14.48
CA ALA A 173 0.76 -6.52 15.30
C ALA A 173 0.86 -6.12 16.79
N VAL A 174 1.29 -4.89 17.07
CA VAL A 174 1.38 -4.35 18.43
C VAL A 174 -0.01 -4.15 19.04
N VAL A 175 -1.01 -3.73 18.25
CA VAL A 175 -2.41 -3.68 18.69
C VAL A 175 -2.89 -5.06 19.13
N VAL A 176 -2.68 -6.10 18.31
CA VAL A 176 -3.10 -7.48 18.60
C VAL A 176 -2.47 -7.99 19.89
N LEU A 177 -1.15 -7.82 20.05
CA LEU A 177 -0.45 -8.23 21.28
C LEU A 177 -0.93 -7.44 22.51
N SER A 178 -1.18 -6.16 22.37
CA SER A 178 -1.64 -5.32 23.48
C SER A 178 -3.06 -5.69 23.92
N ILE A 179 -3.96 -5.98 22.97
CA ILE A 179 -5.33 -6.46 23.24
C ILE A 179 -5.28 -7.83 23.94
N ALA A 180 -4.40 -8.75 23.52
CA ALA A 180 -4.23 -10.03 24.18
C ALA A 180 -3.89 -9.88 25.66
N ARG A 181 -2.92 -9.04 25.99
CA ARG A 181 -2.52 -8.79 27.38
C ARG A 181 -3.62 -8.10 28.18
N LEU A 182 -4.30 -7.14 27.56
CA LEU A 182 -5.40 -6.42 28.21
C LEU A 182 -6.59 -7.34 28.53
N ALA A 183 -6.86 -8.35 27.70
CA ALA A 183 -7.91 -9.34 27.94
C ALA A 183 -7.76 -10.05 29.30
N TRP A 184 -6.56 -10.15 29.83
CA TRP A 184 -6.24 -10.69 31.16
C TRP A 184 -6.09 -9.63 32.26
N GLY A 185 -6.42 -8.37 31.97
CA GLY A 185 -6.34 -7.28 32.93
C GLY A 185 -4.96 -6.67 33.13
N HIS A 186 -3.99 -6.97 32.22
CA HIS A 186 -2.68 -6.34 32.27
C HIS A 186 -2.72 -4.94 31.65
N THR A 187 -2.52 -3.90 32.46
CA THR A 187 -2.58 -2.48 32.05
C THR A 187 -1.28 -1.91 31.56
N ASP A 188 -0.18 -2.64 31.71
CA ASP A 188 1.15 -2.21 31.29
C ASP A 188 1.30 -1.99 29.78
N THR A 189 0.30 -2.43 28.99
CA THR A 189 0.24 -2.26 27.53
C THR A 189 -0.72 -1.17 27.06
N LEU A 190 -1.48 -0.52 27.98
CA LEU A 190 -2.45 0.50 27.59
C LEU A 190 -1.85 1.66 26.79
N ARG A 191 -0.67 2.15 27.20
CA ARG A 191 0.02 3.22 26.48
C ARG A 191 0.50 2.78 25.11
N THR A 192 1.02 1.55 25.01
CA THR A 192 1.47 0.96 23.74
C THR A 192 0.28 0.75 22.81
N LEU A 193 -0.86 0.27 23.34
CA LEU A 193 -2.10 0.14 22.59
C LEU A 193 -2.58 1.52 22.08
N ALA A 194 -2.53 2.55 22.91
CA ALA A 194 -2.95 3.91 22.51
C ALA A 194 -2.08 4.45 21.37
N VAL A 195 -0.75 4.31 21.45
CA VAL A 195 0.16 4.75 20.39
C VAL A 195 -0.07 3.97 19.11
N SER A 196 -0.08 2.63 19.15
CA SER A 196 -0.28 1.80 17.95
C SER A 196 -1.64 2.01 17.32
N SER A 197 -2.72 2.12 18.13
CA SER A 197 -4.06 2.47 17.66
C SER A 197 -4.10 3.86 17.00
N GLY A 198 -3.41 4.84 17.59
CA GLY A 198 -3.30 6.19 17.03
C GLY A 198 -2.67 6.18 15.62
N PHE A 199 -1.58 5.45 15.44
CA PHE A 199 -0.93 5.33 14.13
C PHE A 199 -1.82 4.67 13.08
N VAL A 200 -2.45 3.53 13.37
CA VAL A 200 -3.30 2.86 12.38
C VAL A 200 -4.57 3.67 12.07
N ILE A 201 -5.21 4.31 13.07
CA ILE A 201 -6.38 5.16 12.86
C ILE A 201 -6.02 6.37 12.00
N ASN A 202 -4.90 7.06 12.31
CA ASN A 202 -4.46 8.20 11.50
C ASN A 202 -4.19 7.79 10.06
N GLY A 203 -3.63 6.60 9.85
CA GLY A 203 -3.32 6.09 8.52
C GLY A 203 -4.55 5.68 7.71
N HIS A 204 -5.59 5.09 8.34
CA HIS A 204 -6.78 4.65 7.60
C HIS A 204 -8.04 4.64 8.47
N VAL A 205 -9.09 5.30 7.98
CA VAL A 205 -10.36 5.49 8.72
C VAL A 205 -11.05 4.19 9.13
N SER A 206 -10.90 3.12 8.36
CA SER A 206 -11.52 1.81 8.67
C SER A 206 -11.03 1.19 9.98
N PHE A 207 -9.86 1.60 10.48
CA PHE A 207 -9.39 1.12 11.79
C PHE A 207 -10.24 1.61 12.95
N ILE A 208 -11.02 2.69 12.81
CA ILE A 208 -11.92 3.15 13.87
C ILE A 208 -12.95 2.07 14.21
N PRO A 209 -13.83 1.60 13.29
CA PRO A 209 -14.77 0.54 13.57
C PRO A 209 -14.09 -0.81 13.85
N MET A 210 -12.99 -1.14 13.17
CA MET A 210 -12.27 -2.40 13.40
C MET A 210 -11.72 -2.50 14.82
N LEU A 211 -11.07 -1.46 15.33
CA LEU A 211 -10.58 -1.43 16.71
C LEU A 211 -11.73 -1.43 17.72
N GLY A 212 -12.86 -0.79 17.39
CA GLY A 212 -14.09 -0.88 18.19
C GLY A 212 -14.54 -2.32 18.35
N ILE A 213 -14.62 -3.10 17.29
CA ILE A 213 -14.98 -4.53 17.33
C ILE A 213 -13.96 -5.32 18.16
N MET A 214 -12.66 -5.10 17.93
CA MET A 214 -11.59 -5.78 18.68
C MET A 214 -11.70 -5.49 20.20
N LEU A 215 -11.98 -4.26 20.58
CA LEU A 215 -12.19 -3.87 21.97
C LEU A 215 -13.44 -4.51 22.58
N ILE A 216 -14.56 -4.58 21.84
CA ILE A 216 -15.79 -5.23 22.30
C ILE A 216 -15.52 -6.73 22.57
N VAL A 217 -14.87 -7.43 21.62
CA VAL A 217 -14.51 -8.85 21.79
C VAL A 217 -13.59 -9.05 22.99
N MET A 218 -12.60 -8.18 23.15
CA MET A 218 -11.67 -8.20 24.28
C MET A 218 -12.39 -7.98 25.62
N LEU A 219 -13.30 -7.00 25.71
CA LEU A 219 -14.06 -6.71 26.93
C LEU A 219 -14.99 -7.87 27.29
N ALA A 220 -15.65 -8.47 26.29
CA ALA A 220 -16.46 -9.67 26.49
C ALA A 220 -15.61 -10.83 27.00
N ALA A 221 -14.45 -11.07 26.42
CA ALA A 221 -13.51 -12.10 26.86
C ALA A 221 -13.01 -11.82 28.30
N ASN A 222 -12.59 -10.59 28.60
CA ASN A 222 -12.19 -10.20 29.96
C ASN A 222 -13.33 -10.44 30.96
N TRP A 223 -14.55 -10.07 30.63
CA TRP A 223 -15.70 -10.33 31.51
C TRP A 223 -15.92 -11.82 31.75
N LEU A 224 -15.82 -12.67 30.75
CA LEU A 224 -15.97 -14.12 30.87
C LEU A 224 -14.85 -14.75 31.72
N ILE A 225 -13.59 -14.36 31.45
CA ILE A 225 -12.41 -14.89 32.13
C ILE A 225 -12.40 -14.48 33.61
N THR A 226 -12.79 -13.23 33.89
CA THR A 226 -12.71 -12.64 35.24
C THR A 226 -13.99 -12.81 36.04
N ARG A 227 -14.93 -13.70 35.64
CA ARG A 227 -16.21 -13.94 36.35
C ARG A 227 -16.00 -14.21 37.83
N ARG A 228 -14.94 -14.95 38.20
CA ARG A 228 -14.62 -15.33 39.59
C ARG A 228 -13.58 -14.41 40.25
N ASN A 229 -12.91 -13.53 39.51
CA ASN A 229 -11.91 -12.60 40.02
C ASN A 229 -12.24 -11.17 39.59
N HIS A 230 -12.89 -10.41 40.44
CA HIS A 230 -13.31 -9.04 40.14
C HIS A 230 -12.18 -8.03 40.08
N ASP A 231 -10.99 -8.34 40.63
CA ASP A 231 -9.85 -7.42 40.70
C ASP A 231 -9.20 -7.14 39.33
N THR A 232 -9.33 -8.07 38.40
CA THR A 232 -8.77 -7.96 37.03
C THR A 232 -9.81 -7.57 35.99
N ARG A 233 -11.07 -7.34 36.41
CA ARG A 233 -12.17 -6.92 35.50
C ARG A 233 -12.03 -5.45 35.12
N ILE A 234 -11.79 -5.17 33.82
CA ILE A 234 -11.38 -3.85 33.31
C ILE A 234 -12.41 -2.75 33.56
N LEU A 235 -13.68 -2.97 33.35
CA LEU A 235 -14.73 -1.92 33.47
C LEU A 235 -15.28 -1.75 34.90
N THR A 236 -14.56 -2.21 35.93
CA THR A 236 -14.98 -1.96 37.32
C THR A 236 -14.43 -0.63 37.83
N ARG A 237 -15.18 0.04 38.71
CA ARG A 237 -14.73 1.27 39.36
C ARG A 237 -13.40 1.06 40.11
N ALA A 238 -13.23 -0.10 40.76
CA ALA A 238 -12.00 -0.46 41.47
C ALA A 238 -10.80 -0.53 40.53
N PHE A 239 -10.95 -1.17 39.36
CA PHE A 239 -9.91 -1.26 38.33
C PHE A 239 -9.55 0.13 37.79
N LEU A 240 -10.53 0.94 37.40
CA LEU A 240 -10.30 2.28 36.87
C LEU A 240 -9.59 3.19 37.87
N VAL A 241 -9.95 3.15 39.15
CA VAL A 241 -9.29 3.93 40.21
C VAL A 241 -7.84 3.45 40.40
N ARG A 242 -7.63 2.13 40.44
CA ARG A 242 -6.27 1.54 40.62
C ARG A 242 -5.34 1.92 39.48
N HIS A 243 -5.83 1.93 38.24
CA HIS A 243 -5.05 2.15 37.03
C HIS A 243 -5.28 3.54 36.37
N ARG A 244 -5.87 4.49 37.14
CA ARG A 244 -6.29 5.82 36.63
C ARG A 244 -5.19 6.54 35.85
N ARG A 245 -3.94 6.45 36.31
CA ARG A 245 -2.79 7.11 35.66
C ARG A 245 -2.54 6.57 34.25
N ASP A 246 -2.50 5.25 34.09
CA ASP A 246 -2.25 4.60 32.79
C ASP A 246 -3.42 4.82 31.84
N VAL A 247 -4.66 4.77 32.36
CA VAL A 247 -5.86 5.06 31.57
C VAL A 247 -5.85 6.53 31.09
N LEU A 248 -5.62 7.49 31.98
CA LEU A 248 -5.60 8.90 31.61
C LEU A 248 -4.48 9.24 30.62
N ILE A 249 -3.28 8.68 30.81
CA ILE A 249 -2.18 8.86 29.85
C ILE A 249 -2.56 8.27 28.49
N SER A 250 -3.14 7.07 28.46
CA SER A 250 -3.52 6.41 27.21
C SER A 250 -4.63 7.16 26.46
N VAL A 251 -5.63 7.67 27.20
CA VAL A 251 -6.66 8.54 26.63
C VAL A 251 -6.06 9.85 26.12
N GLY A 252 -5.14 10.46 26.87
CA GLY A 252 -4.41 11.65 26.43
C GLY A 252 -3.61 11.41 25.16
N ILE A 253 -2.91 10.26 25.05
CA ILE A 253 -2.19 9.88 23.84
C ILE A 253 -3.15 9.76 22.64
N LEU A 254 -4.25 9.01 22.79
CA LEU A 254 -5.23 8.88 21.71
C LEU A 254 -5.84 10.23 21.32
N PHE A 255 -6.17 11.07 22.30
CA PHE A 255 -6.68 12.41 22.05
C PHE A 255 -5.71 13.24 21.20
N LEU A 256 -4.39 13.18 21.47
CA LEU A 256 -3.38 13.87 20.67
C LEU A 256 -3.40 13.42 19.20
N PHE A 257 -3.63 12.13 18.92
CA PHE A 257 -3.78 11.65 17.53
C PHE A 257 -5.04 12.18 16.84
N PHE A 258 -6.11 12.50 17.61
CA PHE A 258 -7.34 13.07 17.06
C PHE A 258 -7.34 14.60 16.95
N VAL A 259 -6.42 15.30 17.63
CA VAL A 259 -6.35 16.77 17.60
C VAL A 259 -6.28 17.31 16.17
N PRO A 260 -5.42 16.80 15.25
CA PRO A 260 -5.39 17.30 13.88
C PRO A 260 -6.74 17.15 13.16
N LEU A 261 -7.41 16.01 13.32
CA LEU A 261 -8.73 15.76 12.73
C LEU A 261 -9.80 16.71 13.27
N ILE A 262 -9.77 16.98 14.58
CA ILE A 262 -10.69 17.93 15.23
C ILE A 262 -10.48 19.32 14.65
N ILE A 263 -9.24 19.78 14.58
CA ILE A 263 -8.90 21.10 14.02
C ILE A 263 -9.33 21.16 12.54
N ALA A 264 -9.01 20.14 11.73
CA ALA A 264 -9.41 20.09 10.33
C ALA A 264 -10.93 20.15 10.15
N THR A 265 -11.68 19.48 11.03
CA THR A 265 -13.16 19.50 11.01
C THR A 265 -13.73 20.87 11.35
N ILE A 266 -13.08 21.60 12.29
CA ILE A 266 -13.53 22.94 12.68
C ILE A 266 -13.20 23.96 11.58
N VAL A 267 -11.99 23.90 11.01
CA VAL A 267 -11.53 24.85 10.00
C VAL A 267 -12.26 24.66 8.66
N ASP A 268 -12.48 23.44 8.27
CA ASP A 268 -13.07 23.05 6.98
C ASP A 268 -14.50 22.48 7.11
N PHE A 269 -15.29 22.93 8.07
CA PHE A 269 -16.62 22.37 8.35
C PHE A 269 -17.46 22.12 7.10
N PRO A 270 -18.12 20.93 6.94
CA PRO A 270 -18.26 19.83 7.89
C PRO A 270 -17.05 18.86 7.92
N GLY A 271 -15.98 19.13 7.20
CA GLY A 271 -14.69 18.48 7.26
C GLY A 271 -14.67 16.99 6.84
N PRO A 272 -13.55 16.30 7.11
CA PRO A 272 -13.37 14.90 6.68
C PRO A 272 -14.39 13.93 7.32
N ILE A 273 -14.84 14.20 8.54
CA ILE A 273 -15.78 13.32 9.28
C ILE A 273 -17.08 13.12 8.50
N TYR A 274 -17.61 14.17 7.88
CA TYR A 274 -18.81 14.07 7.05
C TYR A 274 -18.60 13.12 5.85
N GLY A 275 -17.45 13.20 5.22
CA GLY A 275 -17.07 12.28 4.13
C GLY A 275 -17.03 10.81 4.56
N TYR A 276 -16.51 10.52 5.75
CA TYR A 276 -16.49 9.16 6.31
C TYR A 276 -17.88 8.61 6.57
N ILE A 277 -18.78 9.45 7.15
CA ILE A 277 -20.17 9.05 7.40
C ILE A 277 -20.93 8.82 6.09
N LYS A 278 -20.73 9.72 5.09
CA LYS A 278 -21.37 9.60 3.78
C LYS A 278 -20.97 8.30 3.08
N PHE A 279 -19.67 7.96 3.11
CA PHE A 279 -19.17 6.72 2.51
C PHE A 279 -19.69 5.48 3.24
N GLY A 280 -19.72 5.49 4.57
CA GLY A 280 -20.22 4.37 5.38
C GLY A 280 -21.72 4.08 5.24
N ARG A 281 -22.49 4.98 4.61
CA ARG A 281 -23.91 4.77 4.27
C ARG A 281 -24.15 4.14 2.91
N ASN A 282 -23.11 3.76 2.20
CA ASN A 282 -23.23 3.13 0.89
C ASN A 282 -23.82 1.72 1.04
N ASP A 283 -24.88 1.39 0.30
CA ASP A 283 -25.65 0.14 0.42
C ASP A 283 -24.97 -1.09 -0.23
N LYS A 284 -23.78 -0.93 -0.81
CA LYS A 284 -23.03 -2.05 -1.40
C LYS A 284 -22.33 -2.83 -0.31
N HIS A 285 -22.81 -4.03 -0.05
CA HIS A 285 -22.20 -4.97 0.90
C HIS A 285 -21.80 -6.26 0.18
N ASN A 286 -20.58 -6.72 0.44
CA ASN A 286 -20.11 -8.01 -0.07
C ASN A 286 -20.88 -9.16 0.63
N SER A 287 -20.99 -10.32 -0.04
CA SER A 287 -21.56 -11.50 0.58
C SER A 287 -20.66 -12.01 1.74
N LEU A 288 -21.24 -12.74 2.68
CA LEU A 288 -20.47 -13.33 3.77
C LEU A 288 -19.42 -14.33 3.24
N ARG A 289 -19.73 -15.04 2.17
CA ARG A 289 -18.84 -16.02 1.53
C ARG A 289 -17.60 -15.32 0.95
N GLU A 290 -17.79 -14.23 0.23
CA GLU A 290 -16.69 -13.41 -0.32
C GLU A 290 -15.83 -12.81 0.78
N ALA A 291 -16.46 -12.25 1.81
CA ALA A 291 -15.74 -11.68 2.95
C ALA A 291 -14.91 -12.73 3.71
N LEU A 292 -15.44 -13.96 3.89
CA LEU A 292 -14.69 -15.08 4.48
C LEU A 292 -13.53 -15.54 3.57
N ALA A 293 -13.76 -15.60 2.26
CA ALA A 293 -12.71 -15.92 1.30
C ALA A 293 -11.59 -14.87 1.35
N PHE A 294 -11.94 -13.58 1.44
CA PHE A 294 -10.98 -12.48 1.59
C PHE A 294 -10.13 -12.62 2.85
N VAL A 295 -10.72 -12.90 4.01
CA VAL A 295 -9.96 -13.19 5.25
C VAL A 295 -9.02 -14.38 5.05
N GLY A 296 -9.48 -15.43 4.35
CA GLY A 296 -8.72 -16.63 4.05
C GLY A 296 -7.48 -16.39 3.18
N LEU A 297 -7.47 -15.34 2.33
CA LEU A 297 -6.34 -15.01 1.45
C LEU A 297 -5.05 -14.79 2.24
N TYR A 298 -5.13 -14.12 3.39
CA TYR A 298 -3.95 -13.76 4.21
C TYR A 298 -3.34 -14.94 4.98
N TRP A 299 -4.01 -16.11 4.98
CA TRP A 299 -3.49 -17.35 5.57
C TRP A 299 -2.79 -18.26 4.55
N ARG A 300 -2.86 -17.96 3.26
CA ARG A 300 -2.27 -18.77 2.18
C ARG A 300 -0.75 -18.67 2.07
N PRO A 301 -0.13 -17.44 2.15
CA PRO A 301 1.31 -17.31 2.00
C PRO A 301 2.08 -18.02 3.10
N GLY A 302 3.28 -18.54 2.77
CA GLY A 302 4.22 -19.12 3.73
C GLY A 302 3.68 -20.31 4.54
N PHE A 303 2.66 -21.02 4.02
CA PHE A 303 1.97 -22.10 4.76
C PHE A 303 1.32 -21.63 6.07
N ALA A 304 0.96 -20.34 6.16
CA ALA A 304 0.38 -19.73 7.35
C ALA A 304 -0.88 -20.47 7.84
N TRP A 305 -1.68 -21.03 6.94
CA TRP A 305 -2.84 -21.84 7.26
C TRP A 305 -2.45 -23.11 8.05
N ALA A 306 -1.36 -23.81 7.67
CA ALA A 306 -0.89 -25.00 8.37
C ALA A 306 -0.44 -24.66 9.79
N TRP A 307 0.30 -23.57 9.96
CA TRP A 307 0.67 -23.05 11.27
C TRP A 307 -0.53 -22.62 12.10
N GLY A 308 -1.50 -21.94 11.51
CA GLY A 308 -2.74 -21.55 12.17
C GLY A 308 -3.51 -22.75 12.70
N VAL A 309 -3.67 -23.80 11.88
CA VAL A 309 -4.31 -25.06 12.29
C VAL A 309 -3.50 -25.75 13.38
N ALA A 310 -2.17 -25.84 13.26
CA ALA A 310 -1.31 -26.44 14.27
C ALA A 310 -1.43 -25.71 15.61
N VAL A 311 -1.39 -24.37 15.60
CA VAL A 311 -1.57 -23.55 16.81
C VAL A 311 -2.96 -23.75 17.41
N ALA A 312 -4.02 -23.77 16.60
CA ALA A 312 -5.38 -24.01 17.06
C ALA A 312 -5.53 -25.39 17.70
N LEU A 313 -4.97 -26.44 17.11
CA LEU A 313 -4.96 -27.81 17.67
C LEU A 313 -4.20 -27.88 18.99
N LEU A 314 -3.03 -27.24 19.08
CA LEU A 314 -2.25 -27.17 20.31
C LEU A 314 -3.00 -26.44 21.42
N LEU A 315 -3.70 -25.36 21.10
CA LEU A 315 -4.52 -24.62 22.06
C LEU A 315 -5.75 -25.42 22.50
N ALA A 316 -6.39 -26.14 21.58
CA ALA A 316 -7.59 -26.92 21.86
C ALA A 316 -7.29 -28.18 22.68
N THR A 317 -6.20 -28.89 22.38
CA THR A 317 -5.86 -30.16 23.02
C THR A 317 -5.22 -30.00 24.39
N GLY A 318 -4.62 -28.83 24.69
CA GLY A 318 -3.93 -28.56 25.95
C GLY A 318 -2.78 -29.54 26.25
N VAL A 319 -2.40 -30.36 25.25
CA VAL A 319 -1.42 -31.43 25.40
C VAL A 319 -0.07 -30.85 25.80
N ARG A 320 0.34 -31.12 27.03
CA ARG A 320 1.64 -30.73 27.61
C ARG A 320 1.86 -29.21 27.68
N ALA A 321 0.85 -28.45 28.17
CA ALA A 321 1.07 -27.06 28.51
C ALA A 321 2.19 -26.95 29.56
N PRO A 322 3.34 -26.33 29.21
CA PRO A 322 4.53 -26.37 30.06
C PRO A 322 4.37 -25.53 31.32
N SER A 323 3.55 -24.47 31.26
CA SER A 323 3.17 -23.69 32.43
C SER A 323 1.75 -23.11 32.27
N GLN A 324 1.05 -22.94 33.39
CA GLN A 324 -0.29 -22.30 33.41
C GLN A 324 -0.24 -20.85 32.95
N THR A 325 0.89 -20.18 33.19
CA THR A 325 1.10 -18.78 32.76
C THR A 325 1.17 -18.67 31.23
N LEU A 326 1.99 -19.51 30.60
CA LEU A 326 2.11 -19.54 29.15
C LEU A 326 0.78 -19.93 28.50
N LEU A 327 0.10 -20.98 29.01
CA LEU A 327 -1.22 -21.39 28.49
C LEU A 327 -2.23 -20.24 28.55
N ARG A 328 -2.20 -19.44 29.62
CA ARG A 328 -3.04 -18.24 29.76
C ARG A 328 -2.74 -17.22 28.67
N ASP A 329 -1.46 -16.93 28.44
CA ASP A 329 -1.03 -15.94 27.43
C ASP A 329 -1.33 -16.43 26.00
N LEU A 330 -1.23 -17.74 25.75
CA LEU A 330 -1.62 -18.36 24.49
C LEU A 330 -3.12 -18.21 24.21
N ARG A 331 -3.97 -18.44 25.22
CA ARG A 331 -5.42 -18.25 25.11
C ARG A 331 -5.79 -16.77 24.86
N ALA A 332 -5.06 -15.86 25.51
CA ALA A 332 -5.26 -14.43 25.29
C ALA A 332 -4.95 -14.03 23.84
N LEU A 333 -3.87 -14.53 23.26
CA LEU A 333 -3.53 -14.31 21.85
C LEU A 333 -4.57 -14.94 20.91
N GLY A 334 -5.06 -16.14 21.21
CA GLY A 334 -6.16 -16.75 20.46
C GLY A 334 -7.41 -15.85 20.42
N ILE A 335 -7.78 -15.24 21.54
CA ILE A 335 -8.89 -14.28 21.62
C ILE A 335 -8.60 -13.06 20.74
N ALA A 336 -7.38 -12.52 20.79
CA ALA A 336 -7.01 -11.37 19.97
C ALA A 336 -7.00 -11.69 18.46
N PHE A 337 -6.61 -12.90 18.07
CA PHE A 337 -6.70 -13.37 16.68
C PHE A 337 -8.15 -13.47 16.21
N VAL A 338 -9.04 -14.01 17.02
CA VAL A 338 -10.48 -14.03 16.73
C VAL A 338 -11.04 -12.61 16.60
N ALA A 339 -10.64 -11.71 17.50
CA ALA A 339 -11.05 -10.31 17.45
C ALA A 339 -10.57 -9.61 16.17
N ALA A 340 -9.32 -9.81 15.78
CA ALA A 340 -8.74 -9.27 14.55
C ALA A 340 -9.41 -9.86 13.29
N SER A 341 -9.71 -11.18 13.29
CA SER A 341 -10.42 -11.84 12.19
C SER A 341 -11.85 -11.33 12.05
N ALA A 342 -12.55 -11.14 13.18
CA ALA A 342 -13.90 -10.57 13.18
C ALA A 342 -13.91 -9.12 12.67
N ALA A 343 -12.89 -8.34 13.04
CA ALA A 343 -12.73 -6.96 12.57
C ALA A 343 -12.47 -6.90 11.04
N LEU A 344 -11.57 -7.75 10.52
CA LEU A 344 -11.32 -7.83 9.07
C LEU A 344 -12.55 -8.35 8.32
N LEU A 345 -13.25 -9.37 8.85
CA LEU A 345 -14.47 -9.89 8.26
C LEU A 345 -15.56 -8.81 8.16
N PHE A 346 -15.72 -8.03 9.21
CA PHE A 346 -16.65 -6.88 9.21
C PHE A 346 -16.23 -5.86 8.14
N TYR A 347 -14.95 -5.51 8.09
CA TYR A 347 -14.43 -4.56 7.12
C TYR A 347 -14.60 -5.08 5.68
N ALA A 348 -14.28 -6.34 5.42
CA ALA A 348 -14.48 -6.97 4.12
C ALA A 348 -15.95 -6.99 3.69
N LYS A 349 -16.88 -7.20 4.66
CA LYS A 349 -18.32 -7.26 4.37
C LYS A 349 -18.94 -5.89 4.08
N VAL A 350 -18.52 -4.85 4.82
CA VAL A 350 -19.25 -3.56 4.88
C VAL A 350 -18.42 -2.39 4.36
N GLY A 351 -17.09 -2.43 4.50
CA GLY A 351 -16.23 -1.27 4.29
C GLY A 351 -15.35 -1.33 3.04
N ILE A 352 -15.28 -2.48 2.37
CA ILE A 352 -14.51 -2.65 1.12
C ILE A 352 -15.50 -2.76 -0.04
N ASP A 353 -15.37 -1.88 -1.02
CA ASP A 353 -16.18 -1.88 -2.25
C ASP A 353 -15.69 -2.87 -3.31
N HIS A 354 -14.38 -3.18 -3.33
CA HIS A 354 -13.73 -4.11 -4.25
C HIS A 354 -12.77 -5.05 -3.50
N LEU A 355 -13.16 -6.32 -3.31
CA LEU A 355 -12.36 -7.32 -2.59
C LEU A 355 -11.16 -7.84 -3.38
N ASP A 356 -11.04 -7.53 -4.66
CA ASP A 356 -9.86 -7.76 -5.49
C ASP A 356 -8.67 -6.87 -5.08
N PHE A 357 -8.92 -5.76 -4.39
CA PHE A 357 -7.87 -4.92 -3.81
C PHE A 357 -7.30 -5.54 -2.54
N VAL A 358 -6.48 -6.55 -2.69
CA VAL A 358 -5.84 -7.28 -1.56
C VAL A 358 -5.06 -6.34 -0.64
N TYR A 359 -4.49 -5.27 -1.16
CA TYR A 359 -3.67 -4.33 -0.38
C TYR A 359 -4.41 -3.67 0.80
N VAL A 360 -5.73 -3.57 0.74
CA VAL A 360 -6.52 -2.94 1.83
C VAL A 360 -6.53 -3.76 3.13
N GLY A 361 -6.11 -5.02 3.07
CA GLY A 361 -6.04 -5.93 4.21
C GLY A 361 -4.64 -6.39 4.59
N LEU A 362 -3.55 -5.84 4.00
CA LEU A 362 -2.16 -6.28 4.26
C LEU A 362 -1.79 -6.27 5.76
N PHE A 363 -2.33 -5.32 6.53
CA PHE A 363 -2.11 -5.26 7.98
C PHE A 363 -2.43 -6.57 8.70
N TYR A 364 -3.32 -7.38 8.15
CA TYR A 364 -3.75 -8.63 8.75
C TYR A 364 -2.69 -9.74 8.62
N TYR A 365 -1.69 -9.63 7.75
CA TYR A 365 -0.55 -10.56 7.72
C TYR A 365 0.19 -10.64 9.07
N SER A 366 0.05 -9.62 9.91
CA SER A 366 0.54 -9.65 11.29
C SER A 366 -0.03 -10.82 12.11
N VAL A 367 -1.29 -11.24 11.85
CA VAL A 367 -1.97 -12.31 12.61
C VAL A 367 -1.35 -13.68 12.36
N PRO A 368 -1.22 -14.19 11.11
CA PRO A 368 -0.53 -15.45 10.85
C PRO A 368 0.96 -15.42 11.26
N ALA A 369 1.63 -14.27 11.12
CA ALA A 369 3.01 -14.13 11.57
C ALA A 369 3.15 -14.23 13.09
N LEU A 370 2.26 -13.59 13.85
CA LEU A 370 2.20 -13.73 15.31
C LEU A 370 1.84 -15.18 15.72
N ALA A 371 0.95 -15.84 14.99
CA ALA A 371 0.59 -17.24 15.24
C ALA A 371 1.80 -18.17 15.04
N ALA A 372 2.64 -17.93 14.04
CA ALA A 372 3.87 -18.69 13.83
C ALA A 372 4.88 -18.51 14.98
N GLY A 373 5.10 -17.27 15.43
CA GLY A 373 5.93 -16.97 16.59
C GLY A 373 5.42 -17.67 17.87
N LEU A 374 4.10 -17.70 18.04
CA LEU A 374 3.44 -18.38 19.15
C LEU A 374 3.65 -19.90 19.12
N GLY A 375 3.52 -20.52 17.94
CA GLY A 375 3.81 -21.93 17.75
C GLY A 375 5.24 -22.29 18.15
N LEU A 376 6.22 -21.43 17.80
CA LEU A 376 7.60 -21.63 18.23
C LEU A 376 7.78 -21.51 19.74
N LEU A 377 7.15 -20.55 20.40
CA LEU A 377 7.20 -20.45 21.87
C LEU A 377 6.67 -21.70 22.54
N TYR A 378 5.54 -22.21 22.05
CA TYR A 378 4.97 -23.45 22.57
C TYR A 378 5.95 -24.63 22.42
N LEU A 379 6.53 -24.79 21.23
CA LEU A 379 7.54 -25.83 20.97
C LEU A 379 8.76 -25.66 21.87
N TYR A 380 9.27 -24.45 22.02
CA TYR A 380 10.42 -24.16 22.89
C TYR A 380 10.19 -24.58 24.33
N GLU A 381 9.00 -24.39 24.87
CA GLU A 381 8.65 -24.76 26.24
C GLU A 381 8.32 -26.27 26.39
N ALA A 382 7.70 -26.86 25.36
CA ALA A 382 7.24 -28.27 25.41
C ALA A 382 8.36 -29.30 25.25
N VAL A 383 9.54 -28.91 24.76
CA VAL A 383 10.59 -29.84 24.32
C VAL A 383 11.83 -29.76 25.20
N ARG A 384 12.57 -30.91 25.34
CA ARG A 384 13.80 -31.01 26.11
C ARG A 384 14.97 -30.26 25.48
N TRP A 385 16.06 -30.05 26.22
CA TRP A 385 17.17 -29.14 25.92
C TRP A 385 17.74 -29.20 24.48
N ASN A 386 17.87 -30.38 23.88
CA ASN A 386 18.37 -30.51 22.49
C ASN A 386 17.48 -29.84 21.42
N ALA A 387 16.20 -29.72 21.67
CA ALA A 387 15.31 -29.07 20.73
C ALA A 387 15.26 -27.54 20.88
N LYS A 388 15.77 -26.98 22.00
CA LYS A 388 16.02 -25.55 22.13
C LYS A 388 17.08 -25.07 21.15
N VAL A 389 18.12 -25.89 20.92
CA VAL A 389 19.13 -25.62 19.88
C VAL A 389 18.51 -25.70 18.48
N ILE A 390 17.68 -26.73 18.22
CA ILE A 390 16.99 -26.88 16.95
C ILE A 390 16.06 -25.68 16.70
N ALA A 391 15.29 -25.23 17.70
CA ALA A 391 14.43 -24.08 17.61
C ALA A 391 15.22 -22.78 17.34
N ALA A 392 16.40 -22.61 17.96
CA ALA A 392 17.29 -21.48 17.69
C ALA A 392 17.84 -21.52 16.26
N VAL A 393 18.22 -22.70 15.76
CA VAL A 393 18.66 -22.88 14.36
C VAL A 393 17.53 -22.56 13.39
N ILE A 394 16.31 -23.08 13.63
CA ILE A 394 15.13 -22.78 12.80
C ILE A 394 14.86 -21.27 12.78
N ALA A 395 14.89 -20.61 13.95
CA ALA A 395 14.68 -19.17 14.03
C ALA A 395 15.76 -18.38 13.26
N THR A 396 17.02 -18.83 13.33
CA THR A 396 18.13 -18.20 12.60
C THR A 396 17.99 -18.40 11.09
N VAL A 397 17.69 -19.63 10.64
CA VAL A 397 17.44 -19.91 9.21
C VAL A 397 16.25 -19.10 8.71
N ALA A 398 15.16 -19.06 9.47
CA ALA A 398 13.99 -18.25 9.13
C ALA A 398 14.33 -16.76 9.00
N ALA A 399 15.14 -16.22 9.93
CA ALA A 399 15.60 -14.83 9.86
C ALA A 399 16.46 -14.55 8.62
N VAL A 400 17.36 -15.48 8.25
CA VAL A 400 18.20 -15.36 7.04
C VAL A 400 17.33 -15.39 5.78
N VAL A 401 16.34 -16.28 5.70
CA VAL A 401 15.40 -16.36 4.57
C VAL A 401 14.55 -15.09 4.47
N ALA A 402 14.05 -14.59 5.60
CA ALA A 402 13.27 -13.36 5.63
C ALA A 402 14.09 -12.15 5.19
N THR A 403 15.33 -12.06 5.66
CA THR A 403 16.26 -11.00 5.27
C THR A 403 16.54 -11.05 3.75
N GLY A 404 16.76 -12.26 3.20
CA GLY A 404 16.96 -12.47 1.77
C GLY A 404 15.75 -12.06 0.91
N ASN A 405 14.53 -12.22 1.42
CA ASN A 405 13.31 -11.78 0.73
C ASN A 405 13.05 -10.26 0.89
N ALA A 406 13.33 -9.71 2.07
CA ALA A 406 13.15 -8.26 2.33
C ALA A 406 14.07 -7.37 1.48
N VAL A 407 15.14 -7.94 0.92
CA VAL A 407 16.07 -7.25 0.01
C VAL A 407 15.53 -7.14 -1.41
N LYS A 408 14.49 -7.91 -1.75
CA LYS A 408 13.87 -7.84 -3.08
C LYS A 408 12.96 -6.63 -3.13
N LYS A 409 13.36 -5.63 -3.89
CA LYS A 409 12.51 -4.48 -4.22
C LYS A 409 11.29 -4.98 -5.00
N PRO A 410 10.05 -4.66 -4.58
CA PRO A 410 8.89 -4.91 -5.41
C PRO A 410 9.00 -4.14 -6.72
N ALA A 411 8.86 -4.80 -7.87
CA ALA A 411 8.95 -4.17 -9.20
C ALA A 411 8.00 -2.97 -9.37
N PHE A 412 6.88 -2.99 -8.65
CA PHE A 412 5.90 -1.92 -8.57
C PHE A 412 6.49 -0.56 -8.15
N TYR A 413 7.49 -0.54 -7.26
CA TYR A 413 8.08 0.72 -6.81
C TYR A 413 8.96 1.39 -7.86
N ASP A 414 9.57 0.63 -8.79
CA ASP A 414 10.39 1.19 -9.87
C ASP A 414 9.61 2.14 -10.79
N GLU A 415 8.29 1.98 -10.85
CA GLU A 415 7.40 2.81 -11.67
C GLU A 415 6.88 4.05 -10.95
N LEU A 416 6.91 4.06 -9.61
CA LEU A 416 6.41 5.14 -8.78
C LEU A 416 7.49 6.12 -8.32
N TYR A 417 8.75 5.79 -8.54
CA TYR A 417 9.88 6.67 -8.33
C TYR A 417 11.04 6.27 -9.26
N ASP A 418 12.04 7.14 -9.40
CA ASP A 418 13.21 6.98 -10.27
C ASP A 418 13.02 7.50 -11.71
N ILE A 419 12.09 8.44 -11.92
CA ILE A 419 11.87 9.06 -13.24
C ILE A 419 12.28 10.53 -13.21
N PRO A 420 13.37 10.92 -13.92
CA PRO A 420 13.85 12.30 -13.92
C PRO A 420 13.07 13.27 -14.84
N GLY A 421 12.11 12.77 -15.61
CA GLY A 421 11.41 13.54 -16.64
C GLY A 421 10.61 14.73 -16.13
N SER A 422 10.14 14.72 -14.84
CA SER A 422 9.42 15.85 -14.24
C SER A 422 10.27 17.11 -14.15
N ALA A 423 11.57 16.96 -13.85
CA ALA A 423 12.51 18.08 -13.80
C ALA A 423 12.70 18.70 -15.19
N GLN A 424 12.82 17.88 -16.23
CA GLN A 424 13.01 18.36 -17.60
C GLN A 424 11.77 19.13 -18.10
N LEU A 425 10.56 18.61 -17.88
CA LEU A 425 9.33 19.28 -18.27
C LEU A 425 9.12 20.57 -17.46
N TYR A 426 9.40 20.56 -16.17
CA TYR A 426 9.40 21.75 -15.32
C TYR A 426 10.32 22.84 -15.85
N ASP A 427 11.57 22.51 -16.23
CA ASP A 427 12.54 23.46 -16.76
C ASP A 427 12.11 24.11 -18.09
N GLN A 428 11.37 23.37 -18.91
CA GLN A 428 10.77 23.91 -20.13
C GLN A 428 9.62 24.89 -19.82
N LEU A 429 8.68 24.48 -18.95
CA LEU A 429 7.51 25.25 -18.60
C LEU A 429 7.83 26.51 -17.80
N ARG A 430 8.85 26.46 -16.95
CA ARG A 430 9.33 27.61 -16.17
C ARG A 430 9.80 28.77 -17.07
N LYS A 431 10.31 28.48 -18.26
CA LYS A 431 10.79 29.49 -19.23
C LYS A 431 9.68 30.17 -19.99
N LEU A 432 8.42 29.75 -19.84
CA LEU A 432 7.29 30.35 -20.52
C LEU A 432 7.12 31.82 -20.10
N PRO A 433 6.97 32.74 -21.08
CA PRO A 433 6.71 34.14 -20.78
C PRO A 433 5.37 34.34 -20.08
N GLY A 434 5.28 35.39 -19.29
CA GLY A 434 4.06 35.80 -18.57
C GLY A 434 4.17 35.59 -17.06
N THR A 435 3.22 36.16 -16.35
CA THR A 435 3.12 36.11 -14.87
C THR A 435 1.97 35.20 -14.46
N GLY A 436 2.00 34.75 -13.20
CA GLY A 436 0.98 33.85 -12.64
C GLY A 436 1.26 32.37 -12.92
N ARG A 437 0.39 31.54 -12.34
CA ARG A 437 0.51 30.09 -12.46
C ARG A 437 0.15 29.59 -13.86
N ILE A 438 0.73 28.45 -14.22
CA ILE A 438 0.36 27.69 -15.42
C ILE A 438 -0.85 26.85 -15.07
N VAL A 439 -1.91 26.97 -15.86
CA VAL A 439 -3.16 26.21 -15.70
C VAL A 439 -3.03 24.89 -16.44
N LEU A 440 -3.27 23.79 -15.73
CA LEU A 440 -3.28 22.44 -16.28
C LEU A 440 -4.71 21.89 -16.27
N ASP A 441 -5.27 21.67 -17.47
CA ASP A 441 -6.54 20.98 -17.68
C ASP A 441 -6.24 19.51 -17.98
N ILE A 442 -6.52 18.59 -17.04
CA ILE A 442 -6.15 17.18 -17.17
C ILE A 442 -7.20 16.42 -17.97
N GLU A 443 -6.76 15.78 -19.06
CA GLU A 443 -7.60 14.92 -19.90
C GLU A 443 -7.07 13.48 -19.85
N GLN A 444 -7.80 12.61 -19.14
CA GLN A 444 -7.41 11.21 -18.94
C GLN A 444 -7.62 10.33 -20.17
N ASN A 445 -8.66 10.62 -21.00
CA ASN A 445 -8.98 9.92 -22.25
C ASN A 445 -9.06 8.39 -22.14
N GLY A 446 -9.65 7.87 -21.05
CA GLY A 446 -9.82 6.44 -20.83
C GLY A 446 -8.54 5.68 -20.41
N ILE A 447 -7.40 6.35 -20.29
CA ILE A 447 -6.15 5.79 -19.77
C ILE A 447 -6.21 5.72 -18.23
N ALA A 448 -5.57 4.72 -17.64
CA ALA A 448 -5.50 4.58 -16.20
C ALA A 448 -4.93 5.86 -15.55
N TRP A 449 -5.52 6.26 -14.42
CA TRP A 449 -5.29 7.57 -13.78
C TRP A 449 -3.81 7.80 -13.40
N GLU A 450 -3.11 6.78 -13.01
CA GLU A 450 -1.71 6.82 -12.58
C GLU A 450 -0.78 7.38 -13.66
N TYR A 451 -1.10 7.18 -14.93
CA TYR A 451 -0.26 7.64 -16.04
C TYR A 451 -0.36 9.13 -16.32
N VAL A 452 -1.46 9.76 -15.97
CA VAL A 452 -1.60 11.20 -16.14
C VAL A 452 -1.55 11.94 -14.81
N TRP A 453 -2.37 11.55 -13.87
CA TRP A 453 -2.43 12.18 -12.55
C TRP A 453 -1.14 12.02 -11.77
N GLY A 454 -0.56 10.80 -11.75
CA GLY A 454 0.70 10.52 -11.08
C GLY A 454 1.86 11.34 -11.62
N ASN A 455 1.91 11.53 -12.94
CA ASN A 455 2.92 12.35 -13.60
C ASN A 455 2.74 13.85 -13.33
N VAL A 456 1.50 14.35 -13.33
CA VAL A 456 1.22 15.76 -12.97
C VAL A 456 1.55 16.02 -11.50
N VAL A 457 1.29 15.06 -10.61
CA VAL A 457 1.71 15.15 -9.19
C VAL A 457 3.23 15.30 -9.08
N ALA A 458 4.01 14.50 -9.82
CA ALA A 458 5.47 14.60 -9.84
C ALA A 458 5.95 15.98 -10.32
N LEU A 459 5.33 16.51 -11.38
CA LEU A 459 5.63 17.85 -11.90
C LEU A 459 5.32 18.95 -10.86
N GLN A 460 4.16 18.89 -10.22
CA GLN A 460 3.76 19.82 -9.15
C GLN A 460 4.70 19.74 -7.95
N LEU A 461 5.06 18.51 -7.52
CA LEU A 461 5.98 18.30 -6.42
C LEU A 461 7.36 18.88 -6.71
N HIS A 462 7.85 18.67 -7.93
CA HIS A 462 9.15 19.21 -8.33
C HIS A 462 9.16 20.74 -8.22
N ALA A 463 8.14 21.44 -8.73
CA ALA A 463 8.01 22.88 -8.60
C ALA A 463 7.95 23.33 -7.12
N ARG A 464 7.13 22.66 -6.30
CA ARG A 464 6.99 22.98 -4.88
C ARG A 464 8.29 22.79 -4.09
N ARG A 465 9.12 21.79 -4.44
CA ARG A 465 10.44 21.58 -3.83
C ARG A 465 11.44 22.67 -4.20
N GLN A 466 11.29 23.28 -5.39
CA GLN A 466 12.07 24.46 -5.78
C GLN A 466 11.53 25.75 -5.13
N GLY A 467 10.51 25.68 -4.29
CA GLY A 467 9.88 26.83 -3.63
C GLY A 467 8.93 27.61 -4.52
N GLU A 468 8.56 27.07 -5.68
CA GLU A 468 7.70 27.74 -6.66
C GLU A 468 6.27 27.18 -6.64
N ASP A 469 5.29 28.08 -6.69
CA ASP A 469 3.87 27.74 -6.91
C ASP A 469 3.53 27.99 -8.40
N LEU A 470 4.21 27.22 -9.27
CA LEU A 470 4.21 27.43 -10.72
C LEU A 470 2.91 26.95 -11.39
N PHE A 471 2.28 25.90 -10.85
CA PHE A 471 1.16 25.23 -11.47
C PHE A 471 -0.12 25.35 -10.66
N CYS A 472 -1.26 25.45 -11.35
CA CYS A 472 -2.56 25.15 -10.76
C CYS A 472 -3.30 24.11 -11.62
N ILE A 473 -4.15 23.32 -10.99
CA ILE A 473 -4.89 22.23 -11.61
C ILE A 473 -6.36 22.63 -11.73
N ASN A 474 -6.87 22.62 -12.95
CA ASN A 474 -8.27 22.92 -13.24
C ASN A 474 -9.07 21.62 -13.35
N GLU A 475 -9.28 20.98 -12.22
CA GLU A 475 -9.99 19.72 -12.10
C GLU A 475 -10.64 19.63 -10.71
N HIS A 476 -11.64 18.78 -10.54
CA HIS A 476 -12.34 18.62 -9.26
C HIS A 476 -11.63 17.70 -8.26
N TRP A 477 -10.77 16.77 -8.72
CA TRP A 477 -10.07 15.83 -7.86
C TRP A 477 -8.75 16.37 -7.30
N HIS A 478 -8.85 17.38 -6.42
CA HIS A 478 -7.68 18.02 -5.82
C HIS A 478 -7.06 17.31 -4.64
N ILE A 479 -7.61 16.17 -4.23
CA ILE A 479 -7.13 15.46 -3.05
C ILE A 479 -5.67 14.99 -3.18
N LEU A 480 -5.22 14.71 -4.42
CA LEU A 480 -3.84 14.36 -4.73
C LEU A 480 -2.87 15.54 -4.63
N PHE A 481 -3.33 16.74 -4.92
CA PHE A 481 -2.48 17.92 -5.13
C PHE A 481 -2.48 18.89 -3.97
N THR A 482 -3.26 18.67 -2.94
CA THR A 482 -3.60 19.63 -1.88
C THR A 482 -4.48 20.81 -2.37
N LYS A 483 -5.25 21.40 -1.46
CA LYS A 483 -6.19 22.49 -1.80
C LYS A 483 -5.56 23.71 -2.48
N PRO A 484 -4.34 24.17 -2.10
CA PRO A 484 -3.70 25.31 -2.75
C PRO A 484 -3.38 25.13 -4.22
N ALA A 485 -3.28 23.89 -4.69
CA ALA A 485 -3.03 23.60 -6.11
C ALA A 485 -4.22 23.89 -7.01
N ARG A 486 -5.42 24.12 -6.46
CA ARG A 486 -6.61 24.44 -7.25
C ARG A 486 -6.47 25.77 -7.96
N CYS A 487 -6.83 25.83 -9.26
CA CYS A 487 -6.93 27.07 -9.99
C CYS A 487 -8.05 27.94 -9.44
N ARG A 488 -7.81 29.22 -9.36
CA ARG A 488 -8.84 30.21 -9.09
C ARG A 488 -9.55 30.59 -10.40
N PRO A 489 -10.83 31.02 -10.36
CA PRO A 489 -11.56 31.40 -11.59
C PRO A 489 -10.85 32.44 -12.44
N GLU A 490 -10.18 33.41 -11.81
CA GLU A 490 -9.42 34.47 -12.49
C GLU A 490 -8.17 33.94 -13.21
N GLU A 491 -7.61 32.81 -12.79
CA GLU A 491 -6.43 32.20 -13.40
C GLU A 491 -6.76 31.43 -14.69
N LEU A 492 -8.02 31.05 -14.90
CA LEU A 492 -8.44 30.26 -16.07
C LEU A 492 -8.38 31.03 -17.39
N ASN A 493 -8.40 32.35 -17.34
CA ASN A 493 -8.32 33.19 -18.51
C ASN A 493 -6.88 33.66 -18.77
N THR A 494 -5.99 32.72 -19.08
CA THR A 494 -4.57 32.97 -19.33
C THR A 494 -4.09 32.26 -20.59
N GLN A 495 -3.07 32.84 -21.24
CA GLN A 495 -2.34 32.16 -22.33
C GLN A 495 -1.42 31.05 -21.85
N ARG A 496 -1.16 30.94 -20.52
CA ARG A 496 -0.39 29.89 -19.89
C ARG A 496 -1.27 28.72 -19.46
N ARG A 497 -2.24 28.33 -20.27
CA ARG A 497 -3.19 27.25 -20.01
C ARG A 497 -3.00 26.14 -21.03
N PHE A 498 -2.92 24.89 -20.54
CA PHE A 498 -2.63 23.71 -21.33
C PHE A 498 -3.57 22.58 -21.02
N PHE A 499 -4.02 21.87 -22.06
CA PHE A 499 -4.55 20.52 -21.93
C PHE A 499 -3.41 19.55 -21.70
N VAL A 500 -3.53 18.69 -20.69
CA VAL A 500 -2.54 17.68 -20.33
C VAL A 500 -3.09 16.31 -20.64
N ARG A 501 -2.41 15.56 -21.49
CA ARG A 501 -2.76 14.21 -21.92
C ARG A 501 -1.61 13.25 -21.65
N PRO A 502 -1.89 11.93 -21.45
CA PRO A 502 -0.81 10.94 -21.41
C PRO A 502 -0.17 10.76 -22.78
N THR A 503 1.15 10.50 -22.85
CA THR A 503 1.88 10.24 -24.11
C THR A 503 1.28 9.11 -24.93
N ARG A 504 0.57 8.17 -24.29
CA ARG A 504 -0.15 7.07 -24.93
C ARG A 504 -1.32 7.51 -25.82
N THR A 505 -1.70 8.78 -25.75
CA THR A 505 -2.73 9.39 -26.61
C THR A 505 -2.13 10.22 -27.74
N ALA A 506 -0.83 10.16 -27.97
CA ALA A 506 -0.15 10.94 -29.02
C ALA A 506 -0.78 10.76 -30.40
N ASP A 507 -1.22 9.53 -30.71
CA ASP A 507 -1.82 9.19 -32.01
C ASP A 507 -3.32 9.57 -32.12
N MET A 508 -3.92 10.11 -31.08
CA MET A 508 -5.34 10.51 -31.07
C MET A 508 -5.58 11.92 -31.62
N VAL A 509 -4.52 12.70 -31.79
CA VAL A 509 -4.58 14.10 -32.24
C VAL A 509 -3.54 14.29 -33.33
N ALA A 510 -3.92 15.01 -34.40
CA ALA A 510 -3.06 15.26 -35.55
C ALA A 510 -1.91 16.26 -35.25
N GLU A 511 -2.14 17.13 -34.25
CA GLU A 511 -1.22 18.20 -33.91
C GLU A 511 -0.11 17.71 -32.96
N GLU A 512 1.10 18.19 -33.21
CA GLU A 512 2.23 17.98 -32.27
C GLU A 512 1.99 18.76 -30.96
N PRO A 513 2.38 18.18 -29.80
CA PRO A 513 2.28 18.87 -28.51
C PRO A 513 3.21 20.08 -28.45
N ASP A 514 2.80 21.13 -27.74
CA ASP A 514 3.65 22.29 -27.45
C ASP A 514 4.82 21.91 -26.52
N PHE A 515 4.56 20.97 -25.58
CA PHE A 515 5.58 20.39 -24.69
C PHE A 515 5.33 18.89 -24.47
N GLN A 516 6.41 18.16 -24.30
CA GLN A 516 6.37 16.73 -24.01
C GLN A 516 7.42 16.37 -22.95
N GLY A 517 7.04 15.55 -21.99
CA GLY A 517 7.95 15.01 -20.98
C GLY A 517 7.21 14.24 -19.91
N GLN A 518 7.92 13.40 -19.16
CA GLN A 518 7.34 12.64 -18.03
C GLN A 518 6.07 11.85 -18.39
N GLY A 519 5.97 11.29 -19.58
CA GLY A 519 4.74 10.60 -19.99
C GLY A 519 3.55 11.51 -20.25
N LEU A 520 3.76 12.83 -20.35
CA LEU A 520 2.75 13.85 -20.58
C LEU A 520 2.95 14.56 -21.91
N LEU A 521 1.84 14.90 -22.55
CA LEU A 521 1.72 15.80 -23.70
C LEU A 521 0.93 17.03 -23.29
N LEU A 522 1.45 18.21 -23.55
CA LEU A 522 0.81 19.49 -23.24
C LEU A 522 0.46 20.23 -24.53
N TYR A 523 -0.80 20.55 -24.68
CA TYR A 523 -1.34 21.33 -25.81
C TYR A 523 -1.90 22.64 -25.29
N ARG A 524 -1.54 23.76 -25.90
CA ARG A 524 -2.02 25.09 -25.50
C ARG A 524 -3.54 25.18 -25.60
N HIS A 525 -4.19 25.66 -24.56
CA HIS A 525 -5.62 25.86 -24.53
C HIS A 525 -6.06 26.86 -25.63
N GLY A 526 -7.20 26.61 -26.27
CA GLY A 526 -7.69 27.39 -27.42
C GLY A 526 -7.15 26.90 -28.77
N ARG A 527 -6.18 26.00 -28.79
CA ARG A 527 -5.79 25.27 -30.01
C ARG A 527 -6.89 24.27 -30.33
N VAL A 528 -7.38 24.31 -31.57
CA VAL A 528 -8.34 23.31 -32.06
C VAL A 528 -7.55 22.03 -32.28
N LEU A 529 -7.77 21.02 -31.46
CA LEU A 529 -7.19 19.70 -31.62
C LEU A 529 -8.08 18.91 -32.57
N THR A 530 -7.55 18.54 -33.71
CA THR A 530 -8.27 17.79 -34.74
C THR A 530 -8.20 16.32 -34.40
N PRO A 531 -9.31 15.67 -33.99
CA PRO A 531 -9.33 14.25 -33.81
C PRO A 531 -8.98 13.58 -35.13
N VAL A 532 -8.07 12.68 -35.10
CA VAL A 532 -7.83 11.87 -36.30
C VAL A 532 -9.05 10.98 -36.53
N SER A 533 -9.48 10.84 -37.79
CA SER A 533 -10.66 10.06 -38.15
C SER A 533 -10.54 8.63 -37.60
N TYR A 534 -11.40 8.33 -36.64
CA TYR A 534 -11.40 7.07 -35.88
C TYR A 534 -12.77 6.45 -36.01
N THR A 535 -12.81 5.23 -36.53
CA THR A 535 -14.03 4.43 -36.61
C THR A 535 -14.08 3.54 -35.38
N ASN A 536 -14.89 3.93 -34.39
CA ASN A 536 -15.08 3.13 -33.19
C ASN A 536 -16.11 2.01 -33.43
N LEU A 537 -15.99 0.94 -32.69
CA LEU A 537 -16.86 -0.22 -32.82
C LEU A 537 -18.26 0.05 -32.31
N VAL A 538 -18.44 0.91 -31.31
CA VAL A 538 -19.76 1.24 -30.71
C VAL A 538 -20.72 1.77 -31.76
N ASP A 539 -20.28 2.75 -32.55
CA ASP A 539 -21.13 3.48 -33.54
C ASP A 539 -21.19 2.75 -34.87
N HIS A 540 -20.26 1.81 -35.15
CA HIS A 540 -20.09 1.22 -36.47
C HIS A 540 -20.07 -0.33 -36.44
N LYS A 541 -20.90 -0.99 -35.60
CA LYS A 541 -20.92 -2.45 -35.42
C LYS A 541 -21.08 -3.22 -36.74
N ASP A 542 -21.90 -2.73 -37.64
CA ASP A 542 -22.12 -3.42 -38.93
C ASP A 542 -20.88 -3.36 -39.84
N TYR A 543 -20.16 -2.23 -39.81
CA TYR A 543 -18.87 -2.15 -40.49
C TYR A 543 -17.87 -3.16 -39.92
N PHE A 544 -17.73 -3.24 -38.61
CA PHE A 544 -16.83 -4.21 -37.99
C PHE A 544 -17.24 -5.65 -38.31
N ARG A 545 -18.52 -5.98 -38.27
CA ARG A 545 -18.99 -7.32 -38.70
C ARG A 545 -18.58 -7.67 -40.13
N SER A 546 -18.49 -6.69 -41.00
CA SER A 546 -18.12 -6.91 -42.40
C SER A 546 -16.62 -7.10 -42.60
N ILE A 547 -15.78 -6.61 -41.71
CA ILE A 547 -14.30 -6.67 -41.85
C ILE A 547 -13.64 -7.70 -40.93
N LEU A 548 -14.28 -8.13 -39.86
CA LEU A 548 -13.75 -9.17 -38.98
C LEU A 548 -13.80 -10.53 -39.65
N GLY A 549 -12.63 -11.18 -39.75
CA GLY A 549 -12.47 -12.54 -40.27
C GLY A 549 -12.59 -13.59 -39.15
N LYS A 550 -11.77 -14.61 -39.21
CA LYS A 550 -11.72 -15.68 -38.21
C LYS A 550 -11.10 -15.20 -36.92
N GLY A 551 -11.37 -15.88 -35.80
CA GLY A 551 -10.71 -15.67 -34.52
C GLY A 551 -11.28 -14.54 -33.68
N TRP A 552 -12.48 -14.02 -33.97
CA TRP A 552 -13.19 -13.05 -33.17
C TRP A 552 -14.46 -13.65 -32.55
N ALA A 553 -14.81 -13.20 -31.37
CA ALA A 553 -16.05 -13.50 -30.67
C ALA A 553 -17.21 -12.63 -31.24
N ASP A 554 -18.40 -12.73 -30.64
CA ASP A 554 -19.46 -11.77 -30.85
C ASP A 554 -19.09 -10.40 -30.33
N ILE A 555 -19.54 -9.33 -31.02
CA ILE A 555 -19.30 -7.96 -30.63
C ILE A 555 -20.03 -7.67 -29.31
N GLU A 556 -19.27 -7.28 -28.29
CA GLU A 556 -19.79 -6.85 -27.00
C GLU A 556 -20.29 -5.39 -27.05
N THR A 557 -20.33 -4.67 -25.94
CA THR A 557 -20.88 -3.31 -25.93
C THR A 557 -20.02 -2.36 -26.75
N ASP A 558 -18.70 -2.34 -26.53
CA ASP A 558 -17.76 -1.36 -27.07
C ASP A 558 -16.48 -1.95 -27.66
N PHE A 559 -16.35 -3.27 -27.65
CA PHE A 559 -15.22 -4.00 -28.22
C PHE A 559 -15.62 -5.41 -28.67
N VAL A 560 -14.67 -6.10 -29.30
CA VAL A 560 -14.77 -7.51 -29.65
C VAL A 560 -13.50 -8.23 -29.22
N TRP A 561 -13.65 -9.38 -28.53
CA TRP A 561 -12.52 -10.24 -28.15
C TRP A 561 -12.03 -11.11 -29.27
N SER A 562 -10.70 -11.25 -29.42
CA SER A 562 -10.14 -12.39 -30.15
C SER A 562 -10.34 -13.67 -29.34
N THR A 563 -10.54 -14.77 -30.05
CA THR A 563 -10.74 -16.13 -29.50
C THR A 563 -9.69 -17.07 -30.07
N GLY A 564 -8.66 -17.38 -29.27
CA GLY A 564 -7.54 -18.22 -29.71
C GLY A 564 -6.31 -17.45 -30.20
N PRO A 565 -5.35 -18.16 -30.81
CA PRO A 565 -4.02 -17.64 -31.12
C PRO A 565 -3.95 -16.75 -32.37
N VAL A 566 -4.99 -16.71 -33.19
CA VAL A 566 -5.02 -15.95 -34.45
C VAL A 566 -6.35 -15.24 -34.62
N ALA A 567 -6.32 -13.97 -34.99
CA ALA A 567 -7.48 -13.17 -35.33
C ALA A 567 -7.24 -12.36 -36.61
N GLU A 568 -8.23 -12.30 -37.50
CA GLU A 568 -8.12 -11.74 -38.86
C GLU A 568 -9.00 -10.51 -39.02
N ILE A 569 -8.48 -9.49 -39.74
CA ILE A 569 -9.22 -8.31 -40.17
C ILE A 569 -9.04 -8.14 -41.67
N ASN A 570 -10.14 -8.07 -42.40
CA ASN A 570 -10.18 -7.92 -43.87
C ASN A 570 -10.66 -6.52 -44.23
N LEU A 571 -9.74 -5.63 -44.55
CA LEU A 571 -10.10 -4.27 -44.96
C LEU A 571 -10.44 -4.28 -46.47
N PRO A 572 -11.60 -3.73 -46.86
CA PRO A 572 -11.96 -3.63 -48.26
C PRO A 572 -11.07 -2.60 -49.01
N ALA A 573 -11.09 -2.62 -50.31
CA ALA A 573 -10.43 -1.60 -51.11
C ALA A 573 -10.98 -0.20 -50.73
N ASP A 574 -10.07 0.74 -50.49
CA ASP A 574 -10.38 2.14 -50.27
C ASP A 574 -9.32 3.05 -50.90
N PRO A 575 -9.61 3.67 -52.04
CA PRO A 575 -8.67 4.53 -52.74
C PRO A 575 -8.20 5.75 -51.93
N LYS A 576 -8.92 6.11 -50.86
CA LYS A 576 -8.57 7.22 -49.97
C LYS A 576 -7.63 6.79 -48.84
N ARG A 577 -7.47 5.49 -48.61
CA ARG A 577 -6.60 4.98 -47.57
C ARG A 577 -5.14 5.23 -47.96
N GLN A 578 -4.41 5.93 -47.12
CA GLN A 578 -3.00 6.26 -47.31
C GLN A 578 -2.17 5.78 -46.11
N GLY A 579 -1.02 5.20 -46.43
CA GLY A 579 0.00 4.90 -45.42
C GLY A 579 -0.37 3.74 -44.48
N ASP A 580 -0.63 4.09 -43.25
CA ASP A 580 -0.74 3.14 -42.15
C ASP A 580 -2.18 2.99 -41.65
N VAL A 581 -2.50 1.85 -41.05
CA VAL A 581 -3.74 1.62 -40.30
C VAL A 581 -3.41 1.56 -38.82
N HIS A 582 -4.23 2.19 -38.01
CA HIS A 582 -4.09 2.14 -36.55
C HIS A 582 -5.21 1.27 -35.97
N LEU A 583 -4.85 0.24 -35.20
CA LEU A 583 -5.79 -0.56 -34.45
C LEU A 583 -5.76 -0.14 -32.97
N ASP A 584 -6.92 0.14 -32.42
CA ASP A 584 -7.06 0.36 -30.97
C ASP A 584 -7.32 -1.00 -30.30
N LEU A 585 -6.29 -1.57 -29.71
CA LEU A 585 -6.31 -2.88 -29.12
C LEU A 585 -6.17 -2.82 -27.60
N GLY A 586 -7.00 -3.59 -26.91
CA GLY A 586 -6.80 -3.97 -25.52
C GLY A 586 -6.28 -5.39 -25.39
N SER A 587 -5.89 -5.81 -24.20
CA SER A 587 -5.54 -7.20 -23.91
C SER A 587 -6.13 -7.67 -22.58
N PHE A 588 -6.49 -8.95 -22.53
CA PHE A 588 -6.94 -9.57 -21.30
C PHE A 588 -5.72 -9.82 -20.38
N MET A 589 -5.76 -9.24 -19.17
CA MET A 589 -4.69 -9.33 -18.17
C MET A 589 -5.21 -10.04 -16.93
N PRO A 590 -5.10 -11.38 -16.87
CA PRO A 590 -5.64 -12.13 -15.75
C PRO A 590 -4.90 -11.92 -14.43
N VAL A 591 -3.61 -11.58 -14.48
CA VAL A 591 -2.77 -11.28 -13.31
C VAL A 591 -1.76 -10.18 -13.65
N LYS A 592 -1.30 -9.45 -12.65
CA LYS A 592 -0.39 -8.29 -12.83
C LYS A 592 0.94 -8.61 -13.53
N THR A 593 1.42 -9.83 -13.42
CA THR A 593 2.67 -10.28 -14.05
C THR A 593 2.48 -10.85 -15.44
N PHE A 594 1.23 -10.85 -15.94
CA PHE A 594 0.94 -11.36 -17.28
C PHE A 594 1.38 -10.37 -18.35
N SER A 595 1.95 -10.87 -19.43
CA SER A 595 2.22 -10.11 -20.63
C SER A 595 1.69 -10.85 -21.85
N GLN A 596 1.12 -10.08 -22.78
CA GLN A 596 0.62 -10.62 -24.06
C GLN A 596 1.46 -10.02 -25.19
N HIS A 597 2.05 -10.86 -25.99
CA HIS A 597 2.71 -10.47 -27.24
C HIS A 597 1.81 -10.71 -28.42
N VAL A 598 1.79 -9.76 -29.36
CA VAL A 598 0.98 -9.85 -30.59
C VAL A 598 1.86 -9.49 -31.78
N ASP A 599 2.12 -10.47 -32.63
CA ASP A 599 2.73 -10.22 -33.96
C ASP A 599 1.64 -9.92 -34.98
N VAL A 600 1.88 -8.91 -35.80
CA VAL A 600 0.95 -8.48 -36.84
C VAL A 600 1.54 -8.74 -38.22
N PHE A 601 0.73 -9.35 -39.09
CA PHE A 601 1.08 -9.58 -40.49
C PHE A 601 0.05 -8.88 -41.38
N VAL A 602 0.55 -8.23 -42.43
CA VAL A 602 -0.30 -7.64 -43.50
C VAL A 602 -0.01 -8.35 -44.79
N ASN A 603 -1.04 -8.98 -45.37
CA ASN A 603 -0.92 -9.78 -46.59
C ASN A 603 0.25 -10.81 -46.53
N GLY A 604 0.41 -11.43 -45.35
CA GLY A 604 1.43 -12.45 -45.06
C GLY A 604 2.82 -11.91 -44.76
N ARG A 605 3.05 -10.59 -44.78
CA ARG A 605 4.32 -9.96 -44.42
C ARG A 605 4.25 -9.42 -43.00
N SER A 606 5.32 -9.62 -42.23
CA SER A 606 5.38 -9.06 -40.86
C SER A 606 5.34 -7.54 -40.90
N ALA A 607 4.45 -6.96 -40.11
CA ALA A 607 4.26 -5.52 -39.95
C ALA A 607 4.73 -5.02 -38.58
N GLY A 608 5.15 -5.92 -37.67
CA GLY A 608 5.67 -5.59 -36.35
C GLY A 608 5.11 -6.48 -35.26
N GLY A 609 5.62 -6.30 -34.05
CA GLY A 609 5.16 -6.98 -32.85
C GLY A 609 4.97 -5.99 -31.71
N TRP A 610 3.97 -6.22 -30.85
CA TRP A 610 3.63 -5.33 -29.73
C TRP A 610 3.37 -6.14 -28.48
N ASP A 611 3.91 -5.63 -27.35
CA ASP A 611 3.70 -6.19 -26.03
C ASP A 611 2.62 -5.41 -25.29
N PHE A 612 1.71 -6.16 -24.64
CA PHE A 612 0.74 -5.65 -23.70
C PHE A 612 1.09 -6.18 -22.30
N ASN A 613 0.97 -5.36 -21.30
CA ASN A 613 1.18 -5.72 -19.92
C ASN A 613 0.16 -5.01 -19.02
N ASN A 614 0.19 -5.25 -17.73
CA ASN A 614 -0.76 -4.65 -16.80
C ASN A 614 -0.76 -3.10 -16.78
N PHE A 615 0.30 -2.49 -17.26
CA PHE A 615 0.45 -1.03 -17.37
C PHE A 615 0.03 -0.51 -18.76
N GLU A 616 0.10 -1.36 -19.77
CA GLU A 616 -0.32 -1.10 -21.15
C GLU A 616 -1.35 -2.11 -21.61
N MET A 617 -2.49 -2.18 -20.91
CA MET A 617 -3.59 -3.08 -21.26
C MET A 617 -4.33 -2.65 -22.52
N ARG A 618 -4.25 -1.38 -22.93
CA ARG A 618 -4.87 -0.85 -24.15
C ARG A 618 -3.94 0.17 -24.79
N ARG A 619 -3.76 0.06 -26.11
CA ARG A 619 -2.94 0.97 -26.89
C ARG A 619 -3.37 0.98 -28.36
N GLN A 620 -3.10 2.08 -29.05
CA GLN A 620 -3.18 2.11 -30.50
C GLN A 620 -1.86 1.62 -31.09
N ILE A 621 -1.93 0.64 -31.96
CA ILE A 621 -0.79 0.12 -32.71
C ILE A 621 -0.87 0.63 -34.16
N LYS A 622 0.25 1.08 -34.68
CA LYS A 622 0.41 1.58 -36.03
C LYS A 622 0.92 0.45 -36.94
N ILE A 623 0.16 0.14 -37.98
CA ILE A 623 0.43 -0.98 -38.90
C ILE A 623 0.69 -0.45 -40.29
N PRO A 624 1.92 -0.60 -40.82
CA PRO A 624 2.23 -0.21 -42.19
C PRO A 624 1.56 -1.16 -43.22
N LEU A 625 0.83 -0.59 -44.19
CA LEU A 625 0.09 -1.35 -45.18
C LEU A 625 0.90 -1.71 -46.45
N GLY A 626 2.15 -1.28 -46.57
CA GLY A 626 3.02 -1.59 -47.70
C GLY A 626 2.81 -0.65 -48.92
N ALA A 627 3.13 -1.14 -50.13
CA ALA A 627 3.24 -0.30 -51.32
C ALA A 627 1.91 0.16 -51.91
N ASP A 628 0.82 -0.57 -51.71
CA ASP A 628 -0.52 -0.23 -52.17
C ASP A 628 -1.51 -0.24 -51.01
N PRO A 629 -1.58 0.82 -50.21
CA PRO A 629 -2.47 0.90 -49.06
C PRO A 629 -3.95 0.97 -49.46
N GLY A 630 -4.27 1.40 -50.66
CA GLY A 630 -5.63 1.48 -51.18
C GLY A 630 -6.23 0.15 -51.62
N ALA A 631 -5.42 -0.87 -51.85
CA ALA A 631 -5.89 -2.21 -52.17
C ALA A 631 -6.56 -2.90 -50.95
N PRO A 632 -7.30 -4.02 -51.14
CA PRO A 632 -7.78 -4.84 -50.03
C PRO A 632 -6.61 -5.32 -49.18
N GLN A 633 -6.74 -5.25 -47.86
CA GLN A 633 -5.71 -5.66 -46.93
C GLN A 633 -6.21 -6.77 -46.03
N HIS A 634 -5.40 -7.81 -45.90
CA HIS A 634 -5.62 -8.88 -44.93
C HIS A 634 -4.62 -8.72 -43.76
N ILE A 635 -5.15 -8.41 -42.59
CA ILE A 635 -4.36 -8.22 -41.37
C ILE A 635 -4.59 -9.44 -40.46
N GLU A 636 -3.52 -10.09 -40.10
CA GLU A 636 -3.51 -11.26 -39.20
C GLU A 636 -2.79 -10.89 -37.90
N LEU A 637 -3.48 -11.05 -36.78
CA LEU A 637 -2.94 -10.86 -35.43
C LEU A 637 -2.59 -12.24 -34.87
N ARG A 638 -1.32 -12.50 -34.57
CA ARG A 638 -0.86 -13.72 -33.92
C ARG A 638 -0.61 -13.43 -32.44
N ILE A 639 -1.37 -14.07 -31.60
CA ILE A 639 -1.46 -13.83 -30.16
C ILE A 639 -0.69 -14.92 -29.45
N ALA A 640 0.37 -14.58 -28.73
CA ALA A 640 1.28 -15.55 -28.13
C ALA A 640 0.67 -16.37 -27.00
N HIS A 641 -0.12 -15.71 -26.13
CA HIS A 641 -0.64 -16.32 -24.90
C HIS A 641 -2.14 -16.05 -24.68
N PRO A 642 -3.04 -16.52 -25.56
CA PRO A 642 -4.47 -16.40 -25.31
C PRO A 642 -4.87 -17.30 -24.13
N VAL A 643 -5.59 -16.74 -23.14
CA VAL A 643 -5.93 -17.44 -21.89
C VAL A 643 -7.40 -17.29 -21.56
N SER A 644 -7.95 -18.27 -20.88
CA SER A 644 -9.36 -18.27 -20.49
C SER A 644 -9.54 -17.57 -19.14
N PRO A 645 -10.57 -16.68 -18.98
CA PRO A 645 -10.95 -16.12 -17.68
C PRO A 645 -11.19 -17.20 -16.62
N LYS A 646 -11.75 -18.37 -17.00
CA LYS A 646 -11.98 -19.50 -16.10
C LYS A 646 -10.69 -20.08 -15.53
N GLN A 647 -9.61 -20.11 -16.31
CA GLN A 647 -8.31 -20.62 -15.88
C GLN A 647 -7.72 -19.81 -14.69
N TYR A 648 -8.14 -18.57 -14.54
CA TYR A 648 -7.69 -17.67 -13.50
C TYR A 648 -8.78 -17.32 -12.47
N ASP A 649 -9.86 -18.10 -12.45
CA ASP A 649 -11.01 -17.91 -11.55
C ASP A 649 -11.69 -16.50 -11.64
N TRP A 650 -11.57 -15.83 -12.79
CA TRP A 650 -12.18 -14.52 -13.01
C TRP A 650 -13.67 -14.61 -13.31
N SER A 651 -14.04 -15.58 -14.16
CA SER A 651 -15.42 -15.83 -14.57
C SER A 651 -15.55 -17.25 -15.10
N PRO A 652 -16.78 -17.78 -15.31
CA PRO A 652 -16.98 -19.08 -15.93
C PRO A 652 -16.66 -19.14 -17.43
N ASP A 653 -16.19 -18.04 -18.03
CA ASP A 653 -15.88 -17.94 -19.46
C ASP A 653 -14.68 -18.83 -19.82
N GLU A 654 -14.90 -19.77 -20.73
CA GLU A 654 -13.89 -20.75 -21.20
C GLU A 654 -13.20 -20.29 -22.48
N ARG A 655 -13.64 -19.19 -23.12
CA ARG A 655 -13.02 -18.68 -24.35
C ARG A 655 -11.55 -18.32 -24.06
N LEU A 656 -10.68 -18.63 -25.02
CA LEU A 656 -9.28 -18.22 -24.97
C LEU A 656 -9.16 -16.78 -25.45
N LEU A 657 -9.25 -15.83 -24.53
CA LEU A 657 -9.18 -14.40 -24.83
C LEU A 657 -7.73 -13.97 -25.00
N GLY A 658 -7.46 -13.17 -26.00
CA GLY A 658 -6.15 -12.59 -26.26
C GLY A 658 -6.20 -11.07 -26.26
N VAL A 659 -6.65 -10.48 -27.38
CA VAL A 659 -6.80 -9.03 -27.51
C VAL A 659 -8.26 -8.66 -27.78
N SER A 660 -8.63 -7.45 -27.37
CA SER A 660 -9.91 -6.81 -27.69
C SER A 660 -9.69 -5.68 -28.68
N LEU A 661 -10.50 -5.61 -29.72
CA LEU A 661 -10.50 -4.52 -30.71
C LEU A 661 -11.62 -3.53 -30.38
N TYR A 662 -11.26 -2.25 -30.26
CA TYR A 662 -12.17 -1.15 -29.96
C TYR A 662 -12.46 -0.27 -31.18
N GLY A 663 -11.52 -0.17 -32.10
CA GLY A 663 -11.66 0.66 -33.27
C GLY A 663 -10.50 0.57 -34.25
N ILE A 664 -10.73 1.15 -35.42
CA ILE A 664 -9.77 1.24 -36.52
C ILE A 664 -9.73 2.67 -37.03
N ARG A 665 -8.55 3.11 -37.39
CA ARG A 665 -8.29 4.41 -38.00
C ARG A 665 -7.46 4.24 -39.27
#